data_67ce5612d07dbb1ea8c0cbdec8df2b9a
#
_entry.id   67ce5612d07dbb1ea8c0cbdec8df2b9a
#
_cell.length_a   1.000
_cell.length_b   1.000
_cell.length_c   1.000
_cell.angle_alpha   90.00
_cell.angle_beta   90.00
_cell.angle_gamma   90.00
#
_symmetry.space_group_name_H-M   'P 1'
#
loop_
_entity.id
_entity.type
_entity.pdbx_description
1 polymer ?
#
loop_
_entity_poly.entity_id
_entity_poly.type
_entity_poly.pdbx_seq_one_letter_code
_entity_poly.pdbx_strand_id
1 'polypeptide(L)'
;MYTNKLASITVDGANTAYKSKEGLLFSKDEQTLVFCPQKALTSNQSYDCPSNLKKIGDYAFYNQRDVGLKNITFNKGLEEIGDYAFYGDISISSVSFPSSLKKIGKAAFEMLGDSTTNQFTITWSEGLEEIGESAFTGAYIKGDLKLPDSIKILRSYAFSTPMNSYCAIESVKLPASLEVFEPGVFFYGMGIKSVTLASSNKNFKVENNMLLTKDGKKLIYIPSDATTSTTSFEIPSTVEELLPKSCSDVRYVDNFTLPSSLKKIDNNAFHNNINVTSITIPDSVTEIGKESFMFMDKLSSLHIGTGITEIPEAAFYSCPQLTNIEIPSNVKKIGVEAFAQELGLRTLTLNEGLEVIEESAFSNNSSSESEDDPVSSYKSKITKLVLPNSLTTIGDSAFSGWSSLQEVVFGTGLTSMNGSVFSSNGNNVVPSFKLTLAEGSNLKLTNDQLISADGKTVFYCKPSHTGAINVPEGVETISKLVYYRVKASSLTLPSTLKAIENQAFASAFDSSSKVKVTIPSNVSKIGASAFYFANIYGVTFNEGVQEIGDEAFESTNDLGNITLPASLKKIGTKAFFSCGVTGVTLNEGLEEIDDYAFLGNPKMAGEITIPSTLKTLGVGVFVGRVNNYSTELTAFNVASGNNYFSAVDGVLFDKNQTTLYCYPSKKADTAYVMPSAVVTIKENAMAGLQNLSSLTLNDGLENIGAEAFSNSIAIRNLNIPSSVVTIGYRAFSGWTKAQTISVSHTKDEVAMLFGSDWINNCNAVISYGE
;
A
#
# COMPACT_ATOMS: atom_id res chain seq x y z
N MET A 1 14.07 -8.88 12.50
CA MET A 1 15.48 -8.64 12.86
C MET A 1 16.30 -9.81 12.34
N TYR A 2 17.19 -9.62 11.34
CA TYR A 2 17.97 -10.71 10.75
C TYR A 2 19.33 -10.79 11.44
N THR A 3 19.51 -11.74 12.38
CA THR A 3 20.77 -11.97 13.10
C THR A 3 21.53 -13.17 12.52
N ASN A 4 21.56 -13.30 11.19
CA ASN A 4 22.11 -14.46 10.48
C ASN A 4 23.63 -14.71 10.71
N LYS A 5 24.33 -13.82 11.44
CA LYS A 5 25.74 -13.96 11.81
C LYS A 5 25.97 -14.28 13.30
N LEU A 6 24.92 -14.18 14.13
CA LEU A 6 25.07 -14.39 15.58
C LEU A 6 25.28 -15.87 15.89
N ALA A 7 26.39 -16.19 16.56
CA ALA A 7 26.79 -17.55 16.90
C ALA A 7 26.52 -17.91 18.37
N SER A 8 26.50 -16.95 19.27
CA SER A 8 26.26 -17.20 20.70
C SER A 8 25.82 -15.95 21.43
N ILE A 9 25.15 -16.15 22.55
CA ILE A 9 24.82 -15.12 23.53
C ILE A 9 25.48 -15.46 24.85
N THR A 10 26.09 -14.45 25.48
CA THR A 10 26.61 -14.54 26.85
C THR A 10 25.85 -13.55 27.73
N VAL A 11 25.40 -14.00 28.87
CA VAL A 11 24.64 -13.19 29.84
C VAL A 11 25.51 -13.06 31.09
N ASP A 12 25.67 -11.82 31.58
CA ASP A 12 26.37 -11.53 32.82
C ASP A 12 25.75 -12.30 34.00
N GLY A 13 26.61 -12.88 34.87
CA GLY A 13 26.17 -13.70 36.00
C GLY A 13 25.28 -12.97 37.01
N ALA A 14 25.39 -11.63 37.10
CA ALA A 14 24.54 -10.76 37.93
C ALA A 14 23.14 -10.50 37.34
N ASN A 15 22.90 -10.87 36.10
CA ASN A 15 21.56 -10.72 35.49
C ASN A 15 20.52 -11.56 36.25
N THR A 16 19.44 -10.93 36.69
CA THR A 16 18.40 -11.56 37.49
C THR A 16 17.29 -12.21 36.69
N ALA A 17 17.14 -11.86 35.40
CA ALA A 17 16.04 -12.30 34.55
C ALA A 17 16.43 -13.42 33.57
N TYR A 18 17.68 -13.37 33.07
CA TYR A 18 18.15 -14.26 32.01
C TYR A 18 19.46 -14.94 32.37
N LYS A 19 19.76 -16.02 31.66
CA LYS A 19 21.08 -16.66 31.64
C LYS A 19 21.37 -17.27 30.29
N SER A 20 22.62 -17.44 29.95
CA SER A 20 23.07 -18.15 28.77
C SER A 20 23.53 -19.56 29.11
N LYS A 21 23.25 -20.52 28.24
CA LYS A 21 23.76 -21.89 28.32
C LYS A 21 24.01 -22.38 26.89
N GLU A 22 25.24 -22.87 26.67
CA GLU A 22 25.65 -23.35 25.34
C GLU A 22 25.43 -22.32 24.21
N GLY A 23 25.55 -21.02 24.52
CA GLY A 23 25.35 -19.92 23.58
C GLY A 23 23.91 -19.54 23.34
N LEU A 24 22.94 -20.21 23.94
CA LEU A 24 21.50 -19.95 23.85
C LEU A 24 21.05 -19.08 25.03
N LEU A 25 19.97 -18.33 24.85
CA LEU A 25 19.38 -17.47 25.87
C LEU A 25 18.17 -18.17 26.54
N PHE A 26 18.22 -18.26 27.86
CA PHE A 26 17.12 -18.82 28.70
C PHE A 26 16.64 -17.80 29.73
N SER A 27 15.42 -18.03 30.24
CA SER A 27 15.00 -17.42 31.50
C SER A 27 15.93 -17.86 32.64
N LYS A 28 16.00 -17.08 33.72
CA LYS A 28 16.94 -17.34 34.86
C LYS A 28 16.77 -18.72 35.47
N ASP A 29 15.51 -19.22 35.52
CA ASP A 29 15.13 -20.54 36.05
C ASP A 29 15.31 -21.68 35.04
N GLU A 30 15.77 -21.38 33.82
CA GLU A 30 15.91 -22.29 32.68
C GLU A 30 14.60 -23.01 32.24
N GLN A 31 13.43 -22.47 32.65
CA GLN A 31 12.16 -23.06 32.23
C GLN A 31 11.69 -22.57 30.87
N THR A 32 12.23 -21.44 30.38
CA THR A 32 11.91 -20.89 29.05
C THR A 32 13.20 -20.74 28.22
N LEU A 33 13.23 -21.35 27.04
CA LEU A 33 14.20 -21.02 25.99
C LEU A 33 13.72 -19.76 25.29
N VAL A 34 14.43 -18.67 25.48
CA VAL A 34 14.05 -17.34 24.96
C VAL A 34 14.51 -17.15 23.52
N PHE A 35 15.76 -17.56 23.21
CA PHE A 35 16.30 -17.37 21.86
C PHE A 35 17.49 -18.29 21.58
N CYS A 36 17.51 -18.85 20.37
CA CYS A 36 18.60 -19.63 19.80
C CYS A 36 19.25 -18.85 18.64
N PRO A 37 20.50 -18.38 18.77
CA PRO A 37 21.20 -17.75 17.67
C PRO A 37 21.34 -18.68 16.46
N GLN A 38 21.18 -18.14 15.26
CA GLN A 38 21.17 -18.96 14.03
C GLN A 38 22.43 -19.83 13.85
N LYS A 39 23.60 -19.36 14.27
CA LYS A 39 24.85 -20.13 14.16
C LYS A 39 25.22 -20.94 15.39
N ALA A 40 24.38 -20.96 16.42
CA ALA A 40 24.68 -21.75 17.63
C ALA A 40 24.65 -23.28 17.40
N LEU A 41 23.83 -23.73 16.44
CA LEU A 41 23.60 -25.17 16.18
C LEU A 41 24.30 -25.70 14.92
N THR A 42 25.26 -24.97 14.34
CA THR A 42 25.90 -25.30 13.05
C THR A 42 26.62 -26.64 13.00
N SER A 43 27.05 -27.19 14.13
CA SER A 43 27.86 -28.42 14.17
C SER A 43 27.00 -29.72 14.14
N ASN A 44 25.78 -29.70 14.69
CA ASN A 44 25.01 -30.92 14.90
C ASN A 44 23.65 -30.94 14.18
N GLN A 45 23.15 -29.81 13.71
CA GLN A 45 21.82 -29.68 13.09
C GLN A 45 20.68 -30.30 13.91
N SER A 46 20.88 -30.50 15.23
CA SER A 46 19.89 -31.06 16.15
C SER A 46 19.91 -30.35 17.49
N TYR A 47 18.77 -30.30 18.15
CA TYR A 47 18.60 -29.72 19.47
C TYR A 47 17.75 -30.64 20.36
N ASP A 48 18.31 -31.00 21.51
CA ASP A 48 17.61 -31.74 22.56
C ASP A 48 17.18 -30.78 23.68
N CYS A 49 15.89 -30.61 23.88
CA CYS A 49 15.34 -29.75 24.91
C CYS A 49 15.73 -30.22 26.31
N PRO A 50 16.30 -29.36 27.19
CA PRO A 50 16.61 -29.70 28.57
C PRO A 50 15.40 -30.23 29.32
N SER A 51 15.63 -31.17 30.26
CA SER A 51 14.54 -31.87 30.95
C SER A 51 13.63 -30.99 31.83
N ASN A 52 14.15 -29.83 32.26
CA ASN A 52 13.41 -28.83 33.04
C ASN A 52 12.69 -27.76 32.19
N LEU A 53 12.85 -27.78 30.86
CA LEU A 53 12.23 -26.79 29.97
C LEU A 53 10.73 -26.99 29.94
N LYS A 54 9.97 -25.90 30.19
CA LYS A 54 8.51 -25.84 30.16
C LYS A 54 7.97 -25.14 28.94
N LYS A 55 8.72 -24.13 28.42
CA LYS A 55 8.32 -23.31 27.31
C LYS A 55 9.46 -23.09 26.32
N ILE A 56 9.15 -23.24 25.02
CA ILE A 56 9.93 -22.66 23.93
C ILE A 56 9.34 -21.27 23.67
N GLY A 57 10.11 -20.22 23.83
CA GLY A 57 9.67 -18.84 23.73
C GLY A 57 9.29 -18.43 22.32
N ASP A 58 8.63 -17.27 22.22
CA ASP A 58 8.27 -16.68 20.95
C ASP A 58 9.52 -16.37 20.13
N TYR A 59 9.51 -16.71 18.82
CA TYR A 59 10.66 -16.55 17.91
C TYR A 59 11.94 -17.31 18.32
N ALA A 60 11.89 -18.26 19.21
CA ALA A 60 13.09 -18.89 19.77
C ALA A 60 14.02 -19.53 18.72
N PHE A 61 13.49 -20.15 17.66
CA PHE A 61 14.21 -20.72 16.52
C PHE A 61 13.77 -20.08 15.18
N TYR A 62 13.34 -18.83 15.18
CA TYR A 62 12.81 -18.15 14.01
C TYR A 62 13.78 -18.16 12.82
N ASN A 63 13.33 -18.65 11.65
CA ASN A 63 14.03 -18.59 10.37
C ASN A 63 15.46 -19.18 10.37
N GLN A 64 15.61 -20.41 10.86
CA GLN A 64 16.88 -21.15 10.88
C GLN A 64 17.26 -21.76 9.51
N ARG A 65 16.76 -21.22 8.40
CA ARG A 65 16.92 -21.73 7.02
C ARG A 65 18.37 -21.99 6.63
N ASP A 66 19.26 -21.06 6.95
CA ASP A 66 20.65 -21.09 6.50
C ASP A 66 21.54 -22.05 7.31
N VAL A 67 21.06 -22.52 8.45
CA VAL A 67 21.83 -23.32 9.41
C VAL A 67 21.29 -24.74 9.53
N GLY A 68 20.05 -24.96 9.09
CA GLY A 68 19.45 -26.27 8.92
C GLY A 68 19.28 -27.05 10.22
N LEU A 69 18.51 -26.52 11.20
CA LEU A 69 18.00 -27.34 12.28
C LEU A 69 17.14 -28.46 11.68
N LYS A 70 17.61 -29.72 11.72
CA LYS A 70 16.93 -30.87 11.11
C LYS A 70 16.13 -31.66 12.11
N ASN A 71 16.62 -31.72 13.34
CA ASN A 71 16.02 -32.57 14.37
C ASN A 71 15.82 -31.77 15.66
N ILE A 72 14.66 -31.92 16.27
CA ILE A 72 14.37 -31.41 17.59
C ILE A 72 13.74 -32.50 18.44
N THR A 73 14.27 -32.69 19.66
CA THR A 73 13.70 -33.59 20.64
C THR A 73 13.09 -32.78 21.78
N PHE A 74 11.78 -32.84 21.90
CA PHE A 74 11.06 -32.21 23.01
C PHE A 74 11.13 -33.08 24.26
N ASN A 75 11.40 -32.44 25.41
CA ASN A 75 11.41 -33.13 26.69
C ASN A 75 9.97 -33.48 27.16
N LYS A 76 9.84 -34.46 28.09
CA LYS A 76 8.55 -34.88 28.63
C LYS A 76 7.87 -33.85 29.56
N GLY A 77 8.47 -32.73 29.81
CA GLY A 77 7.94 -31.66 30.67
C GLY A 77 7.52 -30.43 29.93
N LEU A 78 7.71 -30.33 28.59
CA LEU A 78 7.36 -29.17 27.76
C LEU A 78 5.85 -28.97 27.74
N GLU A 79 5.39 -27.77 28.09
CA GLU A 79 3.96 -27.39 28.21
C GLU A 79 3.50 -26.45 27.09
N GLU A 80 4.41 -25.61 26.56
CA GLU A 80 4.05 -24.58 25.56
C GLU A 80 5.15 -24.40 24.52
N ILE A 81 4.74 -24.23 23.25
CA ILE A 81 5.56 -23.72 22.14
C ILE A 81 4.98 -22.35 21.76
N GLY A 82 5.80 -21.31 21.83
CA GLY A 82 5.43 -19.92 21.63
C GLY A 82 5.16 -19.54 20.18
N ASP A 83 4.79 -18.27 19.98
CA ASP A 83 4.44 -17.75 18.68
C ASP A 83 5.69 -17.66 17.78
N TYR A 84 5.56 -18.06 16.50
CA TYR A 84 6.65 -18.05 15.51
C TYR A 84 7.91 -18.85 15.94
N ALA A 85 7.81 -19.75 16.89
CA ALA A 85 8.95 -20.41 17.50
C ALA A 85 9.87 -21.11 16.49
N PHE A 86 9.31 -21.75 15.46
CA PHE A 86 10.00 -22.45 14.36
C PHE A 86 9.59 -21.93 12.98
N TYR A 87 9.14 -20.68 12.89
CA TYR A 87 8.68 -20.11 11.63
C TYR A 87 9.77 -20.14 10.55
N GLY A 88 9.43 -20.72 9.40
CA GLY A 88 10.32 -20.76 8.25
C GLY A 88 11.52 -21.70 8.38
N ASP A 89 11.52 -22.62 9.32
CA ASP A 89 12.58 -23.63 9.47
C ASP A 89 12.28 -24.85 8.57
N ILE A 90 12.52 -24.69 7.29
CA ILE A 90 12.21 -25.70 6.25
C ILE A 90 13.01 -26.99 6.37
N SER A 91 14.01 -27.06 7.23
CA SER A 91 14.88 -28.21 7.38
C SER A 91 14.34 -29.27 8.34
N ILE A 92 13.37 -28.91 9.21
CA ILE A 92 12.73 -29.86 10.12
C ILE A 92 11.70 -30.67 9.31
N SER A 93 11.93 -31.99 9.23
CA SER A 93 11.04 -32.90 8.50
C SER A 93 10.04 -33.66 9.39
N SER A 94 10.27 -33.68 10.70
CA SER A 94 9.39 -34.34 11.65
C SER A 94 9.46 -33.78 13.05
N VAL A 95 8.33 -33.84 13.76
CA VAL A 95 8.24 -33.52 15.20
C VAL A 95 7.42 -34.55 15.93
N SER A 96 7.81 -34.83 17.19
CA SER A 96 7.04 -35.69 18.12
C SER A 96 6.72 -34.88 19.37
N PHE A 97 5.46 -34.56 19.58
CA PHE A 97 5.00 -33.78 20.72
C PHE A 97 4.86 -34.59 21.98
N PRO A 98 5.34 -34.15 23.16
CA PRO A 98 5.15 -34.85 24.42
C PRO A 98 3.73 -34.67 24.94
N SER A 99 3.27 -35.62 25.77
CA SER A 99 1.92 -35.60 26.39
C SER A 99 1.72 -34.43 27.40
N SER A 100 2.79 -33.77 27.81
CA SER A 100 2.72 -32.57 28.64
C SER A 100 2.36 -31.30 27.87
N LEU A 101 2.55 -31.31 26.53
CA LEU A 101 2.29 -30.11 25.70
C LEU A 101 0.80 -29.76 25.69
N LYS A 102 0.48 -28.50 26.02
CA LYS A 102 -0.88 -27.98 26.10
C LYS A 102 -1.21 -27.06 24.95
N LYS A 103 -0.22 -26.29 24.49
CA LYS A 103 -0.45 -25.23 23.51
C LYS A 103 0.68 -25.12 22.49
N ILE A 104 0.29 -24.94 21.23
CA ILE A 104 1.14 -24.53 20.12
C ILE A 104 0.70 -23.12 19.72
N GLY A 105 1.63 -22.17 19.72
CA GLY A 105 1.39 -20.75 19.47
C GLY A 105 1.11 -20.43 18.00
N LYS A 106 0.88 -19.13 17.76
CA LYS A 106 0.64 -18.56 16.43
C LYS A 106 1.84 -18.79 15.52
N ALA A 107 1.60 -19.27 14.29
CA ALA A 107 2.62 -19.48 13.27
C ALA A 107 3.85 -20.27 13.73
N ALA A 108 3.71 -21.09 14.78
CA ALA A 108 4.83 -21.76 15.44
C ALA A 108 5.62 -22.68 14.50
N PHE A 109 4.95 -23.34 13.55
CA PHE A 109 5.51 -24.23 12.54
C PHE A 109 5.07 -23.81 11.12
N GLU A 110 4.92 -22.53 10.89
CA GLU A 110 4.53 -22.01 9.57
C GLU A 110 5.68 -22.16 8.58
N MET A 111 5.36 -22.54 7.34
CA MET A 111 6.31 -22.75 6.23
C MET A 111 7.35 -23.85 6.50
N LEU A 112 6.96 -24.96 7.13
CA LEU A 112 7.81 -26.14 7.26
C LEU A 112 7.63 -27.10 6.08
N GLY A 113 8.79 -27.54 5.53
CA GLY A 113 8.79 -28.31 4.29
C GLY A 113 8.59 -27.38 3.08
N ASP A 114 9.19 -27.73 1.94
CA ASP A 114 9.19 -26.85 0.76
C ASP A 114 8.58 -27.50 -0.49
N SER A 115 8.27 -28.78 -0.44
CA SER A 115 7.82 -29.49 -1.65
C SER A 115 7.31 -30.91 -1.38
N THR A 116 6.83 -31.54 -2.45
CA THR A 116 6.42 -32.96 -2.50
C THR A 116 7.51 -33.95 -2.06
N THR A 117 8.76 -33.55 -2.03
CA THR A 117 9.93 -34.35 -1.61
C THR A 117 10.30 -34.18 -0.15
N ASN A 118 9.87 -33.11 0.50
CA ASN A 118 10.22 -32.77 1.89
C ASN A 118 8.96 -32.69 2.76
N GLN A 119 8.38 -33.86 3.05
CA GLN A 119 7.14 -33.98 3.83
C GLN A 119 7.40 -33.69 5.30
N PHE A 120 6.47 -32.99 5.94
CA PHE A 120 6.48 -32.75 7.38
C PHE A 120 5.62 -33.78 8.11
N THR A 121 6.23 -34.55 9.00
CA THR A 121 5.55 -35.61 9.76
C THR A 121 5.34 -35.19 11.22
N ILE A 122 4.10 -35.33 11.71
CA ILE A 122 3.76 -34.98 13.08
C ILE A 122 3.34 -36.29 13.84
N THR A 123 4.00 -36.52 14.95
CA THR A 123 3.53 -37.49 15.93
C THR A 123 2.83 -36.75 17.06
N TRP A 124 1.52 -36.91 17.11
CA TRP A 124 0.69 -36.31 18.13
C TRP A 124 0.69 -37.13 19.42
N SER A 125 0.56 -36.45 20.56
CA SER A 125 0.28 -37.10 21.86
C SER A 125 -0.94 -36.46 22.51
N GLU A 126 -1.64 -37.25 23.32
CA GLU A 126 -2.74 -36.74 24.15
C GLU A 126 -2.20 -35.71 25.16
N GLY A 127 -2.97 -34.65 25.39
CA GLY A 127 -2.62 -33.55 26.28
C GLY A 127 -2.64 -32.20 25.62
N LEU A 128 -2.41 -32.12 24.28
CA LEU A 128 -2.49 -30.89 23.53
C LEU A 128 -3.94 -30.39 23.46
N GLU A 129 -4.19 -29.14 23.87
CA GLU A 129 -5.52 -28.56 23.98
C GLU A 129 -5.78 -27.46 22.92
N GLU A 130 -4.76 -26.71 22.50
CA GLU A 130 -4.90 -25.60 21.57
C GLU A 130 -3.84 -25.64 20.47
N ILE A 131 -4.28 -25.47 19.22
CA ILE A 131 -3.43 -25.18 18.06
C ILE A 131 -3.72 -23.75 17.61
N GLY A 132 -2.69 -22.92 17.64
CA GLY A 132 -2.73 -21.48 17.40
C GLY A 132 -3.03 -21.10 15.95
N GLU A 133 -3.27 -19.79 15.76
CA GLU A 133 -3.51 -19.21 14.45
C GLU A 133 -2.30 -19.47 13.53
N SER A 134 -2.57 -19.94 12.31
CA SER A 134 -1.53 -20.24 11.29
C SER A 134 -0.45 -21.24 11.76
N ALA A 135 -0.64 -21.97 12.84
CA ALA A 135 0.42 -22.75 13.48
C ALA A 135 1.16 -23.71 12.54
N PHE A 136 0.48 -24.27 11.54
CA PHE A 136 1.03 -25.16 10.50
C PHE A 136 0.71 -24.68 9.08
N THR A 137 0.49 -23.37 8.90
CA THR A 137 0.26 -22.80 7.57
C THR A 137 1.44 -23.09 6.65
N GLY A 138 1.16 -23.66 5.48
CA GLY A 138 2.19 -24.02 4.51
C GLY A 138 3.08 -25.20 4.93
N ALA A 139 2.78 -25.89 6.04
CA ALA A 139 3.45 -27.11 6.40
C ALA A 139 2.96 -28.29 5.53
N TYR A 140 3.87 -29.00 4.86
CA TYR A 140 3.51 -30.05 3.91
C TYR A 140 3.17 -31.38 4.64
N ILE A 141 1.98 -31.41 5.29
CA ILE A 141 1.46 -32.58 6.03
C ILE A 141 0.71 -33.49 5.04
N LYS A 142 1.03 -34.79 4.99
CA LYS A 142 0.45 -35.75 4.03
C LYS A 142 -0.47 -36.78 4.67
N GLY A 143 -1.54 -37.10 3.95
CA GLY A 143 -2.46 -38.20 4.27
C GLY A 143 -3.54 -37.81 5.27
N ASP A 144 -3.87 -38.74 6.19
CA ASP A 144 -4.94 -38.53 7.16
C ASP A 144 -4.47 -37.67 8.34
N LEU A 145 -5.09 -36.53 8.55
CA LEU A 145 -4.89 -35.74 9.76
C LEU A 145 -5.79 -36.25 10.89
N LYS A 146 -5.17 -36.91 11.85
CA LYS A 146 -5.86 -37.43 13.04
C LYS A 146 -5.38 -36.63 14.25
N LEU A 147 -6.20 -35.69 14.69
CA LEU A 147 -5.89 -34.85 15.86
C LEU A 147 -6.14 -35.62 17.14
N PRO A 148 -5.37 -35.40 18.22
CA PRO A 148 -5.57 -36.05 19.51
C PRO A 148 -6.92 -35.68 20.14
N ASP A 149 -7.49 -36.60 20.90
CA ASP A 149 -8.82 -36.42 21.51
C ASP A 149 -8.82 -35.31 22.59
N SER A 150 -7.66 -34.79 23.03
CA SER A 150 -7.53 -33.68 23.98
C SER A 150 -7.72 -32.30 23.36
N ILE A 151 -7.69 -32.13 22.03
CA ILE A 151 -7.83 -30.84 21.36
C ILE A 151 -9.21 -30.24 21.58
N LYS A 152 -9.23 -29.02 22.10
CA LYS A 152 -10.43 -28.18 22.31
C LYS A 152 -10.56 -27.04 21.33
N ILE A 153 -9.42 -26.45 20.90
CA ILE A 153 -9.38 -25.20 20.15
C ILE A 153 -8.50 -25.35 18.90
N LEU A 154 -9.09 -25.08 17.73
CA LEU A 154 -8.40 -24.87 16.46
C LEU A 154 -8.62 -23.43 16.04
N ARG A 155 -7.52 -22.66 15.99
CA ARG A 155 -7.54 -21.27 15.59
C ARG A 155 -7.54 -21.09 14.06
N SER A 156 -7.85 -19.87 13.62
CA SER A 156 -7.90 -19.54 12.20
C SER A 156 -6.60 -19.92 11.48
N TYR A 157 -6.74 -20.46 10.27
CA TYR A 157 -5.63 -20.84 9.38
C TYR A 157 -4.66 -21.90 9.93
N ALA A 158 -4.99 -22.58 11.02
CA ALA A 158 -4.06 -23.49 11.69
C ALA A 158 -3.39 -24.53 10.76
N PHE A 159 -4.08 -24.96 9.70
CA PHE A 159 -3.60 -25.89 8.66
C PHE A 159 -3.87 -25.37 7.24
N SER A 160 -3.87 -24.05 7.04
CA SER A 160 -4.07 -23.46 5.73
C SER A 160 -2.84 -23.71 4.82
N THR A 161 -3.03 -23.59 3.52
CA THR A 161 -1.93 -23.66 2.56
C THR A 161 -1.75 -22.31 1.84
N PRO A 162 -0.56 -21.99 1.26
CA PRO A 162 -0.43 -20.87 0.38
C PRO A 162 -1.35 -20.98 -0.83
N MET A 163 -1.80 -19.85 -1.37
CA MET A 163 -2.65 -19.78 -2.57
C MET A 163 -2.03 -20.60 -3.72
N ASN A 164 -2.84 -21.41 -4.41
CA ASN A 164 -2.43 -22.30 -5.49
C ASN A 164 -1.47 -23.43 -5.11
N SER A 165 -1.35 -23.75 -3.82
CA SER A 165 -0.59 -24.90 -3.33
C SER A 165 -1.52 -26.07 -2.98
N TYR A 166 -1.08 -27.30 -3.30
CA TYR A 166 -1.83 -28.48 -2.90
C TYR A 166 -1.60 -28.80 -1.42
N CYS A 167 -2.70 -28.95 -0.67
CA CYS A 167 -2.67 -29.59 0.63
C CYS A 167 -2.47 -31.11 0.45
N ALA A 168 -1.52 -31.68 1.16
CA ALA A 168 -1.30 -33.11 1.11
C ALA A 168 -2.22 -33.90 2.09
N ILE A 169 -3.00 -33.18 2.90
CA ILE A 169 -4.01 -33.77 3.79
C ILE A 169 -5.17 -34.29 2.95
N GLU A 170 -5.49 -35.56 3.08
CA GLU A 170 -6.59 -36.23 2.35
C GLU A 170 -7.87 -36.34 3.14
N SER A 171 -7.76 -36.53 4.44
CA SER A 171 -8.91 -36.60 5.33
C SER A 171 -8.62 -36.00 6.70
N VAL A 172 -9.66 -35.50 7.36
CA VAL A 172 -9.56 -34.92 8.70
C VAL A 172 -10.46 -35.62 9.68
N LYS A 173 -9.87 -36.13 10.76
CA LYS A 173 -10.61 -36.61 11.90
C LYS A 173 -10.52 -35.62 13.06
N LEU A 174 -11.65 -34.95 13.34
CA LEU A 174 -11.77 -33.99 14.42
C LEU A 174 -12.04 -34.67 15.75
N PRO A 175 -11.50 -34.15 16.88
CA PRO A 175 -11.64 -34.78 18.19
C PRO A 175 -13.05 -34.58 18.81
N ALA A 176 -13.42 -35.50 19.70
CA ALA A 176 -14.67 -35.40 20.43
C ALA A 176 -14.75 -34.21 21.39
N SER A 177 -13.61 -33.77 21.90
CA SER A 177 -13.47 -32.62 22.82
C SER A 177 -13.53 -31.26 22.17
N LEU A 178 -13.55 -31.18 20.83
CA LEU A 178 -13.49 -29.91 20.11
C LEU A 178 -14.60 -28.93 20.52
N GLU A 179 -14.22 -27.74 20.99
CA GLU A 179 -15.11 -26.70 21.47
C GLU A 179 -15.13 -25.47 20.54
N VAL A 180 -13.97 -25.16 19.93
CA VAL A 180 -13.79 -24.01 19.04
C VAL A 180 -13.14 -24.46 17.74
N PHE A 181 -13.79 -24.15 16.64
CA PHE A 181 -13.27 -24.28 15.29
C PHE A 181 -13.42 -22.91 14.60
N GLU A 182 -12.32 -22.17 14.53
CA GLU A 182 -12.33 -20.82 13.95
C GLU A 182 -12.39 -20.85 12.41
N PRO A 183 -12.78 -19.73 11.74
CA PRO A 183 -12.86 -19.67 10.28
C PRO A 183 -11.51 -19.94 9.59
N GLY A 184 -11.58 -20.67 8.47
CA GLY A 184 -10.43 -20.86 7.61
C GLY A 184 -9.34 -21.80 8.13
N VAL A 185 -9.61 -22.66 9.12
CA VAL A 185 -8.61 -23.64 9.62
C VAL A 185 -7.89 -24.37 8.50
N PHE A 186 -8.60 -24.74 7.40
CA PHE A 186 -8.08 -25.43 6.22
C PHE A 186 -8.18 -24.55 4.94
N PHE A 187 -8.09 -23.24 5.07
CA PHE A 187 -8.23 -22.33 3.93
C PHE A 187 -7.15 -22.58 2.87
N TYR A 188 -7.51 -22.56 1.58
CA TYR A 188 -6.71 -23.04 0.44
C TYR A 188 -6.26 -24.51 0.53
N GLY A 189 -6.82 -25.28 1.46
CA GLY A 189 -6.49 -26.70 1.67
C GLY A 189 -7.03 -27.60 0.55
N MET A 190 -6.57 -27.40 -0.70
CA MET A 190 -6.98 -28.23 -1.85
C MET A 190 -6.52 -29.67 -1.68
N GLY A 191 -7.46 -30.62 -1.84
CA GLY A 191 -7.18 -32.06 -1.73
C GLY A 191 -7.87 -32.77 -0.58
N ILE A 192 -8.50 -32.04 0.36
CA ILE A 192 -9.21 -32.64 1.49
C ILE A 192 -10.54 -33.22 0.99
N LYS A 193 -10.68 -34.57 1.11
CA LYS A 193 -11.83 -35.31 0.60
C LYS A 193 -12.93 -35.48 1.67
N SER A 194 -12.56 -35.51 2.94
CA SER A 194 -13.53 -35.79 3.99
C SER A 194 -13.18 -35.20 5.35
N VAL A 195 -14.22 -34.85 6.10
CA VAL A 195 -14.14 -34.47 7.51
C VAL A 195 -15.01 -35.42 8.31
N THR A 196 -14.49 -35.88 9.46
CA THR A 196 -15.21 -36.75 10.39
C THR A 196 -15.10 -36.22 11.81
N LEU A 197 -16.12 -36.46 12.62
CA LEU A 197 -16.20 -36.02 14.01
C LEU A 197 -16.94 -37.09 14.84
N ALA A 198 -16.50 -37.31 16.06
CA ALA A 198 -17.19 -38.23 16.95
C ALA A 198 -18.61 -37.74 17.28
N SER A 199 -19.61 -38.65 17.23
CA SER A 199 -21.02 -38.32 17.50
C SER A 199 -21.26 -37.78 18.93
N SER A 200 -20.33 -38.06 19.86
CA SER A 200 -20.34 -37.57 21.24
C SER A 200 -19.96 -36.09 21.37
N ASN A 201 -19.45 -35.45 20.31
CA ASN A 201 -19.14 -34.00 20.36
C ASN A 201 -20.41 -33.18 20.68
N LYS A 202 -20.28 -32.21 21.59
CA LYS A 202 -21.41 -31.42 22.11
C LYS A 202 -21.70 -30.16 21.30
N ASN A 203 -20.72 -29.63 20.57
CA ASN A 203 -20.77 -28.34 19.93
C ASN A 203 -21.01 -28.42 18.41
N PHE A 204 -20.57 -29.52 17.79
CA PHE A 204 -20.58 -29.69 16.35
C PHE A 204 -21.18 -31.04 15.93
N LYS A 205 -21.56 -31.14 14.66
CA LYS A 205 -21.91 -32.38 13.97
C LYS A 205 -21.33 -32.38 12.56
N VAL A 206 -21.15 -33.54 11.99
CA VAL A 206 -20.85 -33.71 10.55
C VAL A 206 -22.06 -34.35 9.90
N GLU A 207 -22.57 -33.76 8.84
CA GLU A 207 -23.71 -34.23 8.05
C GLU A 207 -23.36 -34.00 6.56
N ASN A 208 -23.51 -35.06 5.74
CA ASN A 208 -23.18 -35.01 4.31
C ASN A 208 -21.77 -34.45 4.02
N ASN A 209 -20.78 -34.86 4.82
CA ASN A 209 -19.40 -34.37 4.71
C ASN A 209 -19.22 -32.85 4.97
N MET A 210 -20.18 -32.21 5.64
CA MET A 210 -20.13 -30.80 6.07
C MET A 210 -20.02 -30.74 7.59
N LEU A 211 -19.13 -29.86 8.08
CA LEU A 211 -19.06 -29.52 9.51
C LEU A 211 -20.07 -28.40 9.81
N LEU A 212 -20.97 -28.67 10.74
CA LEU A 212 -22.04 -27.77 11.16
C LEU A 212 -21.98 -27.53 12.67
N THR A 213 -22.59 -26.46 13.16
CA THR A 213 -22.96 -26.34 14.57
C THR A 213 -23.89 -27.47 14.98
N LYS A 214 -23.95 -27.82 16.27
CA LYS A 214 -24.73 -28.97 16.75
C LYS A 214 -26.21 -28.88 16.41
N ASP A 215 -26.78 -27.68 16.43
CA ASP A 215 -28.16 -27.39 16.03
C ASP A 215 -28.39 -27.44 14.52
N GLY A 216 -27.33 -27.48 13.71
CA GLY A 216 -27.39 -27.51 12.25
C GLY A 216 -27.71 -26.19 11.60
N LYS A 217 -27.71 -25.07 12.36
CA LYS A 217 -28.09 -23.74 11.82
C LYS A 217 -26.96 -23.01 11.12
N LYS A 218 -25.71 -23.32 11.46
CA LYS A 218 -24.55 -22.68 10.86
C LYS A 218 -23.65 -23.70 10.17
N LEU A 219 -23.29 -23.42 8.92
CA LEU A 219 -22.28 -24.16 8.18
C LEU A 219 -20.90 -23.58 8.49
N ILE A 220 -19.98 -24.44 8.89
CA ILE A 220 -18.63 -24.06 9.35
C ILE A 220 -17.58 -24.38 8.31
N TYR A 221 -17.67 -25.58 7.69
CA TYR A 221 -16.64 -26.01 6.74
C TYR A 221 -17.15 -27.11 5.80
N ILE A 222 -16.78 -27.01 4.53
CA ILE A 222 -16.90 -28.06 3.51
C ILE A 222 -15.48 -28.41 3.03
N PRO A 223 -15.08 -29.70 3.02
CA PRO A 223 -13.80 -30.09 2.41
C PRO A 223 -13.71 -29.71 0.94
N SER A 224 -12.55 -29.29 0.48
CA SER A 224 -12.33 -28.81 -0.89
C SER A 224 -12.64 -29.86 -1.97
N ASP A 225 -12.39 -31.13 -1.68
CA ASP A 225 -12.65 -32.28 -2.55
C ASP A 225 -13.76 -33.16 -1.98
N ALA A 226 -14.75 -32.56 -1.32
CA ALA A 226 -15.88 -33.25 -0.70
C ALA A 226 -16.68 -34.15 -1.69
N THR A 227 -16.54 -33.85 -2.98
CA THR A 227 -17.15 -34.58 -4.08
C THR A 227 -16.19 -34.73 -5.24
N THR A 228 -16.35 -35.81 -6.02
CA THR A 228 -15.49 -36.08 -7.20
C THR A 228 -16.27 -36.07 -8.51
N SER A 229 -17.61 -35.92 -8.45
CA SER A 229 -18.43 -36.11 -9.66
C SER A 229 -19.84 -35.49 -9.61
N THR A 230 -20.16 -34.64 -8.63
CA THR A 230 -21.50 -34.02 -8.54
C THR A 230 -21.53 -32.67 -9.20
N THR A 231 -22.54 -32.42 -10.01
CA THR A 231 -22.81 -31.13 -10.65
C THR A 231 -23.45 -30.13 -9.68
N SER A 232 -24.07 -30.59 -8.60
CA SER A 232 -24.73 -29.76 -7.59
C SER A 232 -24.42 -30.22 -6.16
N PHE A 233 -24.22 -29.26 -5.26
CA PHE A 233 -24.01 -29.46 -3.85
C PHE A 233 -25.11 -28.80 -3.03
N GLU A 234 -25.85 -29.60 -2.27
CA GLU A 234 -27.02 -29.13 -1.52
C GLU A 234 -26.63 -28.76 -0.08
N ILE A 235 -26.86 -27.50 0.29
CA ILE A 235 -26.75 -27.03 1.67
C ILE A 235 -28.02 -27.41 2.45
N PRO A 236 -27.91 -28.03 3.63
CA PRO A 236 -29.07 -28.49 4.40
C PRO A 236 -30.10 -27.38 4.66
N SER A 237 -31.38 -27.74 4.56
CA SER A 237 -32.50 -26.81 4.75
C SER A 237 -32.63 -26.21 6.17
N THR A 238 -31.84 -26.70 7.13
CA THR A 238 -31.75 -26.14 8.49
C THR A 238 -30.77 -25.00 8.62
N VAL A 239 -29.89 -24.80 7.62
CA VAL A 239 -28.82 -23.80 7.66
C VAL A 239 -29.41 -22.41 7.49
N GLU A 240 -29.12 -21.53 8.44
CA GLU A 240 -29.52 -20.13 8.46
C GLU A 240 -28.32 -19.19 8.16
N GLU A 241 -27.08 -19.66 8.37
CA GLU A 241 -25.85 -18.86 8.22
C GLU A 241 -24.71 -19.70 7.66
N LEU A 242 -24.01 -19.16 6.65
CA LEU A 242 -22.71 -19.65 6.19
C LEU A 242 -21.63 -18.83 6.88
N LEU A 243 -20.79 -19.47 7.71
CA LEU A 243 -19.71 -18.80 8.41
C LEU A 243 -18.57 -18.40 7.46
N PRO A 244 -17.66 -17.51 7.88
CA PRO A 244 -16.57 -17.08 7.01
C PRO A 244 -15.78 -18.28 6.47
N LYS A 245 -15.51 -18.28 5.15
CA LYS A 245 -14.74 -19.31 4.43
C LYS A 245 -15.34 -20.72 4.46
N SER A 246 -16.61 -20.86 4.83
CA SER A 246 -17.23 -22.18 5.07
C SER A 246 -17.35 -23.07 3.82
N CYS A 247 -17.52 -22.47 2.65
CA CYS A 247 -17.65 -23.11 1.35
C CYS A 247 -16.52 -22.70 0.39
N SER A 248 -15.38 -22.17 0.89
CA SER A 248 -14.29 -21.74 0.04
C SER A 248 -13.54 -22.90 -0.59
N ASP A 249 -13.00 -22.70 -1.80
CA ASP A 249 -12.11 -23.64 -2.49
C ASP A 249 -12.72 -25.01 -2.83
N VAL A 250 -14.05 -25.14 -2.92
CA VAL A 250 -14.71 -26.41 -3.26
C VAL A 250 -14.62 -26.67 -4.76
N ARG A 251 -13.81 -27.66 -5.17
CA ARG A 251 -13.30 -27.77 -6.54
C ARG A 251 -14.20 -28.43 -7.57
N TYR A 252 -15.03 -29.38 -7.23
CA TYR A 252 -15.76 -30.22 -8.19
C TYR A 252 -17.27 -29.94 -8.20
N VAL A 253 -17.67 -28.71 -7.85
CA VAL A 253 -19.06 -28.29 -7.76
C VAL A 253 -19.36 -27.25 -8.84
N ASP A 254 -20.38 -27.53 -9.67
CA ASP A 254 -20.85 -26.61 -10.70
C ASP A 254 -21.92 -25.65 -10.16
N ASN A 255 -22.62 -26.03 -9.09
CA ASN A 255 -23.69 -25.25 -8.49
C ASN A 255 -23.88 -25.59 -7.00
N PHE A 256 -24.15 -24.58 -6.17
CA PHE A 256 -24.62 -24.74 -4.80
C PHE A 256 -26.14 -24.47 -4.74
N THR A 257 -26.90 -25.43 -4.18
CA THR A 257 -28.29 -25.20 -3.86
C THR A 257 -28.40 -24.60 -2.46
N LEU A 258 -28.71 -23.30 -2.40
CA LEU A 258 -28.85 -22.56 -1.15
C LEU A 258 -30.28 -22.65 -0.62
N PRO A 259 -30.48 -22.97 0.69
CA PRO A 259 -31.82 -23.15 1.24
C PRO A 259 -32.56 -21.84 1.47
N SER A 260 -33.89 -21.87 1.39
CA SER A 260 -34.75 -20.71 1.69
C SER A 260 -34.75 -20.31 3.18
N SER A 261 -34.11 -21.09 4.07
CA SER A 261 -33.85 -20.72 5.46
C SER A 261 -32.65 -19.80 5.64
N LEU A 262 -31.78 -19.69 4.61
CA LEU A 262 -30.53 -18.94 4.68
C LEU A 262 -30.78 -17.47 4.82
N LYS A 263 -30.14 -16.82 5.81
CA LYS A 263 -30.27 -15.39 6.12
C LYS A 263 -28.98 -14.62 5.92
N LYS A 264 -27.84 -15.30 6.14
CA LYS A 264 -26.52 -14.68 6.10
C LYS A 264 -25.51 -15.54 5.36
N ILE A 265 -24.72 -14.91 4.49
CA ILE A 265 -23.53 -15.44 3.84
C ILE A 265 -22.36 -14.57 4.30
N ASP A 266 -21.43 -15.12 5.07
CA ASP A 266 -20.36 -14.33 5.68
C ASP A 266 -19.15 -14.14 4.76
N ASN A 267 -18.12 -13.42 5.23
CA ASN A 267 -16.93 -13.05 4.45
C ASN A 267 -16.24 -14.26 3.82
N ASN A 268 -15.87 -14.17 2.54
CA ASN A 268 -15.17 -15.23 1.80
C ASN A 268 -15.92 -16.57 1.76
N ALA A 269 -17.21 -16.63 2.05
CA ALA A 269 -17.92 -17.91 2.21
C ALA A 269 -17.80 -18.82 0.99
N PHE A 270 -17.87 -18.29 -0.23
CA PHE A 270 -17.70 -19.03 -1.50
C PHE A 270 -16.43 -18.62 -2.26
N HIS A 271 -15.44 -18.02 -1.58
CA HIS A 271 -14.21 -17.57 -2.22
C HIS A 271 -13.52 -18.69 -3.01
N ASN A 272 -13.02 -18.39 -4.22
CA ASN A 272 -12.22 -19.27 -5.07
C ASN A 272 -12.93 -20.58 -5.52
N ASN A 273 -14.25 -20.52 -5.71
CA ASN A 273 -15.02 -21.65 -6.27
C ASN A 273 -14.99 -21.60 -7.81
N ILE A 274 -13.83 -21.89 -8.38
CA ILE A 274 -13.48 -21.69 -9.78
C ILE A 274 -14.33 -22.48 -10.80
N ASN A 275 -15.04 -23.53 -10.37
CA ASN A 275 -15.84 -24.35 -11.25
C ASN A 275 -17.35 -24.07 -11.20
N VAL A 276 -17.79 -23.28 -10.23
CA VAL A 276 -19.20 -22.92 -10.09
C VAL A 276 -19.64 -22.04 -11.26
N THR A 277 -20.70 -22.47 -11.96
CA THR A 277 -21.24 -21.79 -13.16
C THR A 277 -22.47 -20.92 -12.87
N SER A 278 -23.17 -21.21 -11.77
CA SER A 278 -24.37 -20.48 -11.39
C SER A 278 -24.53 -20.36 -9.88
N ILE A 279 -25.03 -19.18 -9.44
CA ILE A 279 -25.41 -18.91 -8.05
C ILE A 279 -26.77 -18.23 -8.04
N THR A 280 -27.67 -18.76 -7.21
CA THR A 280 -28.96 -18.13 -6.90
C THR A 280 -28.98 -17.82 -5.40
N ILE A 281 -28.89 -16.56 -5.05
CA ILE A 281 -28.98 -16.08 -3.66
C ILE A 281 -30.48 -15.93 -3.34
N PRO A 282 -31.01 -16.68 -2.34
CA PRO A 282 -32.43 -16.61 -1.99
C PRO A 282 -32.88 -15.26 -1.47
N ASP A 283 -34.16 -14.94 -1.63
CA ASP A 283 -34.77 -13.70 -1.10
C ASP A 283 -34.72 -13.60 0.43
N SER A 284 -34.53 -14.73 1.12
CA SER A 284 -34.38 -14.79 2.58
C SER A 284 -33.05 -14.25 3.08
N VAL A 285 -32.04 -14.15 2.20
CA VAL A 285 -30.70 -13.63 2.56
C VAL A 285 -30.79 -12.11 2.67
N THR A 286 -30.43 -11.61 3.84
CA THR A 286 -30.41 -10.17 4.14
C THR A 286 -29.03 -9.59 4.24
N GLU A 287 -27.98 -10.44 4.36
CA GLU A 287 -26.59 -10.02 4.53
C GLU A 287 -25.66 -10.94 3.73
N ILE A 288 -24.81 -10.33 2.91
CA ILE A 288 -23.66 -10.99 2.29
C ILE A 288 -22.38 -10.28 2.76
N GLY A 289 -21.31 -11.05 2.98
CA GLY A 289 -20.04 -10.58 3.48
C GLY A 289 -19.11 -10.12 2.36
N LYS A 290 -18.02 -9.45 2.76
CA LYS A 290 -16.95 -9.06 1.85
C LYS A 290 -16.32 -10.28 1.19
N GLU A 291 -15.92 -10.13 -0.09
CA GLU A 291 -15.22 -11.17 -0.85
C GLU A 291 -15.98 -12.51 -0.91
N SER A 292 -17.28 -12.52 -0.60
CA SER A 292 -18.05 -13.76 -0.40
C SER A 292 -18.11 -14.66 -1.63
N PHE A 293 -18.06 -14.12 -2.82
CA PHE A 293 -18.07 -14.83 -4.12
C PHE A 293 -16.86 -14.43 -4.99
N MET A 294 -15.75 -14.02 -4.38
CA MET A 294 -14.54 -13.59 -5.08
C MET A 294 -13.86 -14.77 -5.79
N PHE A 295 -13.31 -14.55 -7.00
CA PHE A 295 -12.58 -15.53 -7.82
C PHE A 295 -13.41 -16.76 -8.23
N MET A 296 -14.62 -16.51 -8.71
CA MET A 296 -15.45 -17.57 -9.29
C MET A 296 -15.30 -17.57 -10.83
N ASP A 297 -14.20 -18.15 -11.32
CA ASP A 297 -13.73 -18.05 -12.71
C ASP A 297 -14.77 -18.44 -13.78
N LYS A 298 -15.65 -19.41 -13.46
CA LYS A 298 -16.67 -19.91 -14.39
C LYS A 298 -18.09 -19.40 -14.11
N LEU A 299 -18.27 -18.53 -13.13
CA LEU A 299 -19.58 -18.01 -12.80
C LEU A 299 -20.15 -17.20 -13.98
N SER A 300 -21.18 -17.71 -14.63
CA SER A 300 -21.82 -17.11 -15.79
C SER A 300 -23.26 -16.68 -15.54
N SER A 301 -23.89 -17.18 -14.48
CA SER A 301 -25.26 -16.87 -14.08
C SER A 301 -25.33 -16.50 -12.60
N LEU A 302 -25.77 -15.28 -12.32
CA LEU A 302 -25.95 -14.75 -10.98
C LEU A 302 -27.37 -14.23 -10.80
N HIS A 303 -28.06 -14.70 -9.76
CA HIS A 303 -29.31 -14.11 -9.29
C HIS A 303 -29.12 -13.59 -7.85
N ILE A 304 -29.43 -12.31 -7.64
CA ILE A 304 -29.33 -11.63 -6.34
C ILE A 304 -30.75 -11.51 -5.77
N GLY A 305 -30.99 -12.13 -4.62
CA GLY A 305 -32.29 -12.10 -3.95
C GLY A 305 -32.71 -10.71 -3.46
N THR A 306 -34.01 -10.53 -3.27
CA THR A 306 -34.60 -9.23 -2.92
C THR A 306 -34.43 -8.84 -1.43
N GLY A 307 -33.89 -9.71 -0.60
CA GLY A 307 -33.58 -9.39 0.81
C GLY A 307 -32.34 -8.52 1.01
N ILE A 308 -31.44 -8.47 0.01
CA ILE A 308 -30.13 -7.79 0.11
C ILE A 308 -30.30 -6.30 -0.18
N THR A 309 -29.82 -5.46 0.74
CA THR A 309 -29.88 -3.98 0.58
C THR A 309 -28.51 -3.36 0.26
N GLU A 310 -27.43 -4.07 0.47
CA GLU A 310 -26.06 -3.66 0.17
C GLU A 310 -25.27 -4.84 -0.41
N ILE A 311 -24.52 -4.58 -1.50
CA ILE A 311 -23.51 -5.49 -2.03
C ILE A 311 -22.16 -5.02 -1.49
N PRO A 312 -21.49 -5.77 -0.62
CA PRO A 312 -20.30 -5.29 0.05
C PRO A 312 -19.05 -5.30 -0.81
N GLU A 313 -17.95 -4.81 -0.24
CA GLU A 313 -16.63 -4.75 -0.85
C GLU A 313 -16.19 -6.10 -1.45
N ALA A 314 -15.74 -6.07 -2.71
CA ALA A 314 -15.21 -7.18 -3.48
C ALA A 314 -16.11 -8.44 -3.52
N ALA A 315 -17.42 -8.31 -3.25
CA ALA A 315 -18.33 -9.47 -3.08
C ALA A 315 -18.29 -10.43 -4.28
N PHE A 316 -18.19 -9.91 -5.51
CA PHE A 316 -18.11 -10.65 -6.76
C PHE A 316 -16.86 -10.27 -7.57
N TYR A 317 -15.77 -9.90 -6.90
CA TYR A 317 -14.53 -9.51 -7.56
C TYR A 317 -13.95 -10.66 -8.40
N SER A 318 -13.61 -10.36 -9.66
CA SER A 318 -13.00 -11.33 -10.59
C SER A 318 -13.85 -12.58 -10.85
N CYS A 319 -15.08 -12.37 -11.38
CA CYS A 319 -15.94 -13.41 -11.93
C CYS A 319 -16.04 -13.23 -13.46
N PRO A 320 -14.97 -13.45 -14.24
CA PRO A 320 -14.79 -12.97 -15.62
C PRO A 320 -15.77 -13.54 -16.65
N GLN A 321 -16.53 -14.57 -16.30
CA GLN A 321 -17.56 -15.16 -17.18
C GLN A 321 -18.96 -14.55 -16.96
N LEU A 322 -19.13 -13.63 -16.01
CA LEU A 322 -20.38 -12.90 -15.86
C LEU A 322 -20.59 -11.98 -17.06
N THR A 323 -21.60 -12.29 -17.87
CA THR A 323 -21.94 -11.50 -19.07
C THR A 323 -23.08 -10.54 -18.81
N ASN A 324 -23.92 -10.82 -17.83
CA ASN A 324 -25.10 -10.02 -17.49
C ASN A 324 -25.16 -9.86 -15.97
N ILE A 325 -25.30 -8.64 -15.51
CA ILE A 325 -25.53 -8.31 -14.10
C ILE A 325 -26.80 -7.48 -14.02
N GLU A 326 -27.71 -7.88 -13.16
CA GLU A 326 -28.89 -7.12 -12.78
C GLU A 326 -28.85 -6.82 -11.29
N ILE A 327 -28.84 -5.54 -10.94
CA ILE A 327 -28.89 -5.06 -9.56
C ILE A 327 -30.37 -4.84 -9.19
N PRO A 328 -30.91 -5.60 -8.23
CA PRO A 328 -32.32 -5.46 -7.85
C PRO A 328 -32.64 -4.09 -7.22
N SER A 329 -33.91 -3.67 -7.29
CA SER A 329 -34.35 -2.35 -6.80
C SER A 329 -34.27 -2.14 -5.29
N ASN A 330 -34.15 -3.21 -4.52
CA ASN A 330 -33.94 -3.16 -3.08
C ASN A 330 -32.50 -2.81 -2.67
N VAL A 331 -31.51 -2.99 -3.57
CA VAL A 331 -30.12 -2.66 -3.32
C VAL A 331 -29.93 -1.15 -3.36
N LYS A 332 -29.44 -0.60 -2.24
CA LYS A 332 -29.17 0.83 -2.05
C LYS A 332 -27.72 1.20 -2.34
N LYS A 333 -26.81 0.27 -2.10
CA LYS A 333 -25.38 0.53 -2.15
C LYS A 333 -24.63 -0.64 -2.79
N ILE A 334 -23.67 -0.31 -3.65
CA ILE A 334 -22.66 -1.22 -4.19
C ILE A 334 -21.31 -0.77 -3.67
N GLY A 335 -20.62 -1.66 -2.95
CA GLY A 335 -19.37 -1.41 -2.25
C GLY A 335 -18.14 -1.34 -3.16
N VAL A 336 -17.02 -1.02 -2.55
CA VAL A 336 -15.72 -0.91 -3.22
C VAL A 336 -15.39 -2.22 -3.95
N GLU A 337 -15.00 -2.13 -5.23
CA GLU A 337 -14.59 -3.27 -6.08
C GLU A 337 -15.62 -4.42 -6.16
N ALA A 338 -16.88 -4.20 -5.79
CA ALA A 338 -17.87 -5.27 -5.63
C ALA A 338 -18.05 -6.16 -6.87
N PHE A 339 -17.92 -5.61 -8.07
CA PHE A 339 -17.95 -6.28 -9.37
C PHE A 339 -16.72 -5.89 -10.22
N ALA A 340 -15.58 -5.66 -9.60
CA ALA A 340 -14.37 -5.33 -10.35
C ALA A 340 -13.81 -6.56 -11.07
N GLN A 341 -13.11 -6.33 -12.21
CA GLN A 341 -12.52 -7.35 -13.08
C GLN A 341 -13.53 -8.29 -13.76
N GLU A 342 -14.77 -7.78 -14.03
CA GLU A 342 -15.79 -8.49 -14.80
C GLU A 342 -15.54 -8.30 -16.31
N LEU A 343 -14.52 -8.93 -16.81
CA LEU A 343 -14.00 -8.72 -18.17
C LEU A 343 -14.99 -9.15 -19.27
N GLY A 344 -15.88 -10.11 -18.97
CA GLY A 344 -16.88 -10.63 -19.91
C GLY A 344 -18.17 -9.82 -20.04
N LEU A 345 -18.36 -8.78 -19.23
CA LEU A 345 -19.64 -8.08 -19.05
C LEU A 345 -20.15 -7.45 -20.34
N ARG A 346 -21.42 -7.73 -20.68
CA ARG A 346 -22.14 -7.24 -21.88
C ARG A 346 -23.33 -6.39 -21.54
N THR A 347 -24.02 -6.70 -20.44
CA THR A 347 -25.16 -5.95 -19.96
C THR A 347 -25.07 -5.71 -18.46
N LEU A 348 -25.34 -4.46 -18.05
CA LEU A 348 -25.50 -4.07 -16.67
C LEU A 348 -26.82 -3.34 -16.53
N THR A 349 -27.73 -3.86 -15.71
CA THR A 349 -28.98 -3.24 -15.35
C THR A 349 -28.90 -2.73 -13.93
N LEU A 350 -28.97 -1.41 -13.76
CA LEU A 350 -29.05 -0.74 -12.48
C LEU A 350 -30.48 -0.26 -12.28
N ASN A 351 -31.22 -0.91 -11.39
CA ASN A 351 -32.63 -0.57 -11.16
C ASN A 351 -32.78 0.65 -10.23
N GLU A 352 -33.96 1.31 -10.33
CA GLU A 352 -34.31 2.39 -9.41
C GLU A 352 -34.30 1.90 -7.95
N GLY A 353 -33.81 2.73 -7.06
CA GLY A 353 -33.56 2.40 -5.65
C GLY A 353 -32.08 2.41 -5.28
N LEU A 354 -31.18 2.19 -6.26
CA LEU A 354 -29.73 2.30 -6.03
C LEU A 354 -29.34 3.77 -5.79
N GLU A 355 -28.66 4.04 -4.68
CA GLU A 355 -28.30 5.38 -4.23
C GLU A 355 -26.80 5.67 -4.33
N VAL A 356 -25.96 4.63 -4.08
CA VAL A 356 -24.50 4.78 -4.01
C VAL A 356 -23.78 3.66 -4.78
N ILE A 357 -22.82 4.05 -5.61
CA ILE A 357 -21.81 3.17 -6.20
C ILE A 357 -20.46 3.64 -5.68
N GLU A 358 -19.72 2.78 -4.95
CA GLU A 358 -18.43 3.13 -4.34
C GLU A 358 -17.25 3.01 -5.33
N GLU A 359 -16.05 3.28 -4.83
CA GLU A 359 -14.80 3.26 -5.59
C GLU A 359 -14.59 1.93 -6.32
N SER A 360 -14.20 2.00 -7.60
CA SER A 360 -13.82 0.86 -8.43
C SER A 360 -14.90 -0.25 -8.55
N ALA A 361 -16.15 0.00 -8.16
CA ALA A 361 -17.20 -1.01 -8.02
C ALA A 361 -17.40 -1.89 -9.25
N PHE A 362 -17.20 -1.37 -10.46
CA PHE A 362 -17.28 -2.06 -11.75
C PHE A 362 -16.02 -1.84 -12.59
N SER A 363 -14.87 -1.61 -11.96
CA SER A 363 -13.63 -1.34 -12.68
C SER A 363 -13.12 -2.58 -13.42
N ASN A 364 -12.61 -2.39 -14.64
CA ASN A 364 -12.06 -3.44 -15.49
C ASN A 364 -10.59 -3.17 -15.88
N ASN A 365 -9.79 -2.78 -14.90
CA ASN A 365 -8.38 -2.50 -15.10
C ASN A 365 -7.56 -3.78 -15.01
N SER A 366 -7.33 -4.48 -16.12
CA SER A 366 -6.37 -5.58 -16.14
C SER A 366 -4.94 -5.01 -16.07
N SER A 367 -4.14 -5.46 -15.11
CA SER A 367 -2.73 -5.07 -14.97
C SER A 367 -1.78 -5.81 -15.93
N SER A 368 -2.26 -6.80 -16.69
CA SER A 368 -1.42 -7.54 -17.63
C SER A 368 -1.44 -6.89 -19.00
N GLU A 369 -0.32 -6.25 -19.37
CA GLU A 369 -0.08 -5.66 -20.69
C GLU A 369 0.48 -6.67 -21.71
N SER A 370 0.55 -7.96 -21.39
CA SER A 370 1.09 -8.92 -22.34
C SER A 370 0.02 -9.25 -23.39
N GLU A 371 0.30 -8.94 -24.66
CA GLU A 371 -0.54 -9.31 -25.80
C GLU A 371 -0.77 -10.82 -25.92
N ASP A 372 0.05 -11.62 -25.23
CA ASP A 372 0.00 -13.09 -25.22
C ASP A 372 -0.86 -13.65 -24.07
N ASP A 373 -1.40 -12.82 -23.19
CA ASP A 373 -2.28 -13.27 -22.12
C ASP A 373 -3.70 -13.47 -22.68
N PRO A 374 -4.27 -14.69 -22.66
CA PRO A 374 -5.64 -14.94 -23.10
C PRO A 374 -6.68 -14.08 -22.36
N VAL A 375 -6.35 -13.53 -21.19
CA VAL A 375 -7.20 -12.60 -20.42
C VAL A 375 -7.25 -11.21 -21.07
N SER A 376 -6.24 -10.81 -21.85
CA SER A 376 -6.22 -9.51 -22.55
C SER A 376 -7.31 -9.37 -23.62
N SER A 377 -7.91 -10.47 -24.06
CA SER A 377 -9.04 -10.48 -25.01
C SER A 377 -10.41 -10.17 -24.39
N TYR A 378 -10.53 -10.20 -23.07
CA TYR A 378 -11.76 -9.91 -22.37
C TYR A 378 -11.81 -8.43 -21.97
N LYS A 379 -12.51 -7.62 -22.76
CA LYS A 379 -12.82 -6.22 -22.44
C LYS A 379 -14.33 -6.09 -22.32
N SER A 380 -14.81 -5.31 -21.34
CA SER A 380 -16.24 -4.99 -21.23
C SER A 380 -16.79 -4.59 -22.60
N LYS A 381 -17.91 -5.19 -22.98
CA LYS A 381 -18.59 -4.93 -24.27
C LYS A 381 -19.79 -4.01 -24.11
N ILE A 382 -19.93 -3.38 -22.95
CA ILE A 382 -21.00 -2.43 -22.69
C ILE A 382 -20.77 -1.18 -23.53
N THR A 383 -21.74 -0.86 -24.38
CA THR A 383 -21.72 0.34 -25.23
C THR A 383 -22.59 1.46 -24.65
N LYS A 384 -23.54 1.13 -23.80
CA LYS A 384 -24.45 2.11 -23.17
C LYS A 384 -24.62 1.81 -21.69
N LEU A 385 -24.41 2.82 -20.85
CA LEU A 385 -24.67 2.79 -19.41
C LEU A 385 -25.84 3.72 -19.10
N VAL A 386 -26.86 3.22 -18.38
CA VAL A 386 -27.96 4.01 -17.87
C VAL A 386 -27.90 4.04 -16.36
N LEU A 387 -27.72 5.22 -15.80
CA LEU A 387 -27.69 5.45 -14.37
C LEU A 387 -29.09 5.79 -13.86
N PRO A 388 -29.60 5.13 -12.81
CA PRO A 388 -30.96 5.35 -12.32
C PRO A 388 -31.13 6.74 -11.69
N ASN A 389 -32.39 7.20 -11.64
CA ASN A 389 -32.71 8.50 -11.08
C ASN A 389 -32.47 8.59 -9.56
N SER A 390 -32.50 7.46 -8.87
CA SER A 390 -32.22 7.37 -7.44
C SER A 390 -30.72 7.51 -7.08
N LEU A 391 -29.83 7.34 -8.07
CA LEU A 391 -28.38 7.35 -7.83
C LEU A 391 -27.89 8.76 -7.50
N THR A 392 -27.29 8.92 -6.32
CA THR A 392 -26.79 10.20 -5.81
C THR A 392 -25.27 10.34 -5.85
N THR A 393 -24.56 9.21 -5.72
CA THR A 393 -23.09 9.22 -5.57
C THR A 393 -22.44 8.13 -6.40
N ILE A 394 -21.37 8.51 -7.12
CA ILE A 394 -20.50 7.58 -7.85
C ILE A 394 -19.05 7.83 -7.39
N GLY A 395 -18.40 6.79 -6.89
CA GLY A 395 -17.03 6.81 -6.39
C GLY A 395 -15.97 6.83 -7.49
N ASP A 396 -14.73 7.05 -7.08
CA ASP A 396 -13.56 7.08 -7.95
C ASP A 396 -13.46 5.79 -8.78
N SER A 397 -13.13 5.92 -10.06
CA SER A 397 -12.87 4.77 -10.95
C SER A 397 -13.98 3.72 -11.05
N ALA A 398 -15.21 4.05 -10.62
CA ALA A 398 -16.30 3.08 -10.53
C ALA A 398 -16.57 2.32 -11.84
N PHE A 399 -16.38 2.93 -13.00
CA PHE A 399 -16.52 2.34 -14.33
C PHE A 399 -15.21 2.44 -15.14
N SER A 400 -14.09 2.43 -14.46
CA SER A 400 -12.75 2.50 -15.10
C SER A 400 -12.51 1.29 -16.01
N GLY A 401 -11.81 1.48 -17.13
CA GLY A 401 -11.48 0.41 -18.07
C GLY A 401 -12.59 0.03 -19.08
N TRP A 402 -13.73 0.73 -19.12
CA TRP A 402 -14.85 0.45 -20.03
C TRP A 402 -14.60 1.04 -21.43
N SER A 403 -13.66 0.49 -22.16
CA SER A 403 -13.18 1.03 -23.46
C SER A 403 -14.22 0.99 -24.59
N SER A 404 -15.25 0.16 -24.48
CA SER A 404 -16.31 0.03 -25.50
C SER A 404 -17.48 1.01 -25.31
N LEU A 405 -17.47 1.80 -24.23
CA LEU A 405 -18.57 2.68 -23.87
C LEU A 405 -18.77 3.80 -24.90
N GLN A 406 -20.00 3.95 -25.41
CA GLN A 406 -20.39 4.92 -26.44
C GLN A 406 -21.38 5.98 -25.91
N GLU A 407 -22.19 5.63 -24.92
CA GLU A 407 -23.19 6.53 -24.33
C GLU A 407 -23.34 6.29 -22.82
N VAL A 408 -23.39 7.37 -22.05
CA VAL A 408 -23.82 7.35 -20.64
C VAL A 408 -25.03 8.25 -20.48
N VAL A 409 -26.11 7.69 -19.91
CA VAL A 409 -27.32 8.44 -19.55
C VAL A 409 -27.30 8.68 -18.05
N PHE A 410 -27.22 9.93 -17.66
CA PHE A 410 -27.22 10.34 -16.25
C PHE A 410 -28.66 10.56 -15.75
N GLY A 411 -29.01 9.90 -14.64
CA GLY A 411 -30.25 10.09 -13.92
C GLY A 411 -30.37 11.47 -13.27
N THR A 412 -31.53 11.70 -12.63
CA THR A 412 -31.87 13.02 -12.07
C THR A 412 -31.29 13.30 -10.68
N GLY A 413 -30.93 12.24 -9.94
CA GLY A 413 -30.53 12.34 -8.52
C GLY A 413 -29.06 12.63 -8.24
N LEU A 414 -28.18 12.62 -9.27
CA LEU A 414 -26.75 12.68 -9.07
C LEU A 414 -26.30 14.00 -8.43
N THR A 415 -25.66 13.91 -7.28
CA THR A 415 -25.12 15.05 -6.51
C THR A 415 -23.61 14.99 -6.31
N SER A 416 -22.98 13.81 -6.50
CA SER A 416 -21.56 13.62 -6.26
C SER A 416 -20.95 12.64 -7.25
N MET A 417 -19.95 13.08 -8.00
CA MET A 417 -18.99 12.29 -8.78
C MET A 417 -17.77 13.15 -9.10
N ASN A 418 -16.75 12.55 -9.66
CA ASN A 418 -15.56 13.26 -10.15
C ASN A 418 -15.07 12.70 -11.49
N GLY A 419 -14.00 13.29 -12.04
CA GLY A 419 -13.48 12.94 -13.35
C GLY A 419 -12.87 11.54 -13.46
N SER A 420 -12.56 10.87 -12.34
CA SER A 420 -11.96 9.54 -12.36
C SER A 420 -12.93 8.40 -12.66
N VAL A 421 -14.24 8.63 -12.54
CA VAL A 421 -15.29 7.59 -12.65
C VAL A 421 -15.11 6.71 -13.88
N PHE A 422 -14.75 7.26 -15.03
CA PHE A 422 -14.54 6.56 -16.30
C PHE A 422 -13.09 6.52 -16.74
N SER A 423 -12.13 6.86 -15.89
CA SER A 423 -10.70 6.87 -16.23
C SER A 423 -10.17 5.45 -16.44
N SER A 424 -9.19 5.26 -17.32
CA SER A 424 -8.45 4.00 -17.38
C SER A 424 -7.14 4.13 -16.61
N ASN A 425 -6.84 3.21 -15.71
CA ASN A 425 -5.53 3.12 -15.09
C ASN A 425 -4.49 2.61 -16.11
N GLY A 426 -3.42 3.39 -16.30
CA GLY A 426 -2.18 3.01 -16.96
C GLY A 426 -2.07 3.33 -18.44
N ASN A 427 -2.88 2.86 -19.34
CA ASN A 427 -2.74 3.01 -20.79
C ASN A 427 -3.89 3.74 -21.51
N ASN A 428 -4.10 5.03 -21.17
CA ASN A 428 -4.29 6.12 -22.14
C ASN A 428 -5.54 6.17 -23.02
N VAL A 429 -6.48 5.25 -22.96
CA VAL A 429 -7.72 5.39 -23.72
C VAL A 429 -8.86 5.69 -22.75
N VAL A 430 -9.07 6.97 -22.49
CA VAL A 430 -10.35 7.39 -21.90
C VAL A 430 -11.38 7.29 -23.00
N PRO A 431 -12.45 6.49 -22.87
CA PRO A 431 -13.42 6.32 -23.95
C PRO A 431 -14.13 7.66 -24.24
N SER A 432 -14.24 7.99 -25.53
CA SER A 432 -14.99 9.14 -25.96
C SER A 432 -16.45 8.73 -26.16
N PHE A 433 -17.28 8.93 -25.14
CA PHE A 433 -18.70 8.59 -25.19
C PHE A 433 -19.59 9.84 -25.22
N LYS A 434 -20.84 9.65 -25.64
CA LYS A 434 -21.86 10.68 -25.60
C LYS A 434 -22.42 10.82 -24.19
N LEU A 435 -22.44 12.04 -23.65
CA LEU A 435 -23.13 12.39 -22.41
C LEU A 435 -24.60 12.68 -22.72
N THR A 436 -25.53 12.00 -22.07
CA THR A 436 -26.98 12.19 -22.20
C THR A 436 -27.58 12.40 -20.82
N LEU A 437 -28.47 13.37 -20.68
CA LEU A 437 -29.21 13.58 -19.43
C LEU A 437 -30.60 12.93 -19.55
N ALA A 438 -31.07 12.28 -18.49
CA ALA A 438 -32.42 11.77 -18.39
C ALA A 438 -33.44 12.92 -18.43
N GLU A 439 -34.65 12.64 -18.87
CA GLU A 439 -35.74 13.62 -18.82
C GLU A 439 -35.99 14.10 -17.39
N GLY A 440 -36.11 15.41 -17.22
CA GLY A 440 -36.25 16.02 -15.89
C GLY A 440 -34.96 16.20 -15.08
N SER A 441 -33.79 15.84 -15.64
CA SER A 441 -32.53 16.07 -14.97
C SER A 441 -32.24 17.56 -14.81
N ASN A 442 -31.86 17.96 -13.60
CA ASN A 442 -31.37 19.30 -13.29
C ASN A 442 -29.86 19.50 -13.51
N LEU A 443 -29.14 18.43 -13.83
CA LEU A 443 -27.74 18.52 -14.22
C LEU A 443 -27.58 19.38 -15.46
N LYS A 444 -26.45 20.03 -15.60
CA LYS A 444 -26.15 20.90 -16.76
C LYS A 444 -25.04 20.28 -17.60
N LEU A 445 -25.27 20.28 -18.92
CA LEU A 445 -24.27 19.84 -19.88
C LEU A 445 -23.92 21.04 -20.76
N THR A 446 -22.69 21.53 -20.66
CA THR A 446 -22.19 22.71 -21.38
C THR A 446 -20.76 22.46 -21.85
N ASN A 447 -20.50 22.61 -23.16
CA ASN A 447 -19.15 22.45 -23.74
C ASN A 447 -18.43 21.17 -23.28
N ASP A 448 -19.10 20.01 -23.41
CA ASP A 448 -18.60 18.71 -22.96
C ASP A 448 -18.35 18.58 -21.43
N GLN A 449 -18.82 19.54 -20.65
CA GLN A 449 -18.69 19.55 -19.19
C GLN A 449 -20.02 19.18 -18.54
N LEU A 450 -19.99 18.23 -17.61
CA LEU A 450 -21.11 17.88 -16.75
C LEU A 450 -21.02 18.64 -15.44
N ILE A 451 -22.04 19.40 -15.11
CA ILE A 451 -22.08 20.30 -13.96
C ILE A 451 -23.25 19.91 -13.05
N SER A 452 -23.07 20.05 -11.74
CA SER A 452 -24.06 19.78 -10.72
C SER A 452 -25.35 20.57 -10.94
N ALA A 453 -26.46 20.08 -10.42
CA ALA A 453 -27.79 20.69 -10.55
C ALA A 453 -27.84 22.13 -10.04
N ASP A 454 -27.18 22.43 -8.94
CA ASP A 454 -27.03 23.79 -8.40
C ASP A 454 -26.08 24.69 -9.18
N GLY A 455 -25.34 24.13 -10.14
CA GLY A 455 -24.38 24.85 -10.97
C GLY A 455 -23.04 25.15 -10.30
N LYS A 456 -22.78 24.59 -9.12
CA LYS A 456 -21.61 24.96 -8.32
C LYS A 456 -20.39 24.05 -8.53
N THR A 457 -20.57 22.85 -9.04
CA THR A 457 -19.50 21.86 -9.15
C THR A 457 -19.40 21.31 -10.57
N VAL A 458 -18.20 21.31 -11.15
CA VAL A 458 -17.91 20.56 -12.37
C VAL A 458 -17.55 19.15 -11.98
N PHE A 459 -18.31 18.16 -12.45
CA PHE A 459 -18.10 16.75 -12.14
C PHE A 459 -17.20 16.04 -13.14
N TYR A 460 -17.33 16.37 -14.43
CA TYR A 460 -16.65 15.65 -15.50
C TYR A 460 -16.49 16.53 -16.74
N CYS A 461 -15.41 16.33 -17.46
CA CYS A 461 -15.23 16.87 -18.81
C CYS A 461 -14.86 15.73 -19.75
N LYS A 462 -15.43 15.75 -20.95
CA LYS A 462 -15.14 14.74 -21.96
C LYS A 462 -13.65 14.79 -22.36
N PRO A 463 -12.90 13.71 -22.24
CA PRO A 463 -11.45 13.71 -22.52
C PRO A 463 -11.07 14.04 -23.96
N SER A 464 -11.96 13.81 -24.92
CA SER A 464 -11.77 14.20 -26.34
C SER A 464 -11.98 15.69 -26.61
N HIS A 465 -12.31 16.51 -25.59
CA HIS A 465 -12.43 17.95 -25.74
C HIS A 465 -11.07 18.59 -26.09
N THR A 466 -11.03 19.37 -27.16
CA THR A 466 -9.79 20.01 -27.65
C THR A 466 -9.91 21.53 -27.74
N GLY A 467 -11.09 22.08 -27.49
CA GLY A 467 -11.36 23.52 -27.52
C GLY A 467 -10.91 24.26 -26.26
N ALA A 468 -11.40 25.46 -26.09
CA ALA A 468 -11.22 26.25 -24.88
C ALA A 468 -12.03 25.66 -23.71
N ILE A 469 -11.40 25.45 -22.57
CA ILE A 469 -12.12 25.19 -21.32
C ILE A 469 -12.58 26.55 -20.77
N ASN A 470 -13.90 26.76 -20.83
CA ASN A 470 -14.54 27.90 -20.18
C ASN A 470 -15.41 27.34 -19.04
N VAL A 471 -14.93 27.48 -17.82
CA VAL A 471 -15.69 27.10 -16.62
C VAL A 471 -16.72 28.19 -16.36
N PRO A 472 -18.05 27.86 -16.32
CA PRO A 472 -19.09 28.88 -16.17
C PRO A 472 -19.01 29.66 -14.86
N GLU A 473 -19.43 30.93 -14.89
CA GLU A 473 -19.67 31.71 -13.67
C GLU A 473 -20.76 31.04 -12.81
N GLY A 474 -20.58 31.07 -11.51
CA GLY A 474 -21.38 30.33 -10.53
C GLY A 474 -20.73 29.02 -10.04
N VAL A 475 -19.78 28.47 -10.81
CA VAL A 475 -19.01 27.30 -10.36
C VAL A 475 -18.10 27.72 -9.22
N GLU A 476 -18.17 26.97 -8.12
CA GLU A 476 -17.37 27.14 -6.91
C GLU A 476 -16.29 26.07 -6.78
N THR A 477 -16.49 24.87 -7.37
CA THR A 477 -15.56 23.74 -7.23
C THR A 477 -15.32 23.05 -8.57
N ILE A 478 -14.04 22.78 -8.87
CA ILE A 478 -13.64 21.84 -9.92
C ILE A 478 -13.19 20.56 -9.22
N SER A 479 -13.95 19.47 -9.44
CA SER A 479 -13.70 18.20 -8.76
C SER A 479 -12.41 17.52 -9.23
N LYS A 480 -12.00 16.52 -8.47
CA LYS A 480 -10.83 15.66 -8.75
C LYS A 480 -10.88 15.10 -10.18
N LEU A 481 -9.75 15.17 -10.91
CA LEU A 481 -9.55 14.58 -12.24
C LEU A 481 -10.49 15.06 -13.36
N VAL A 482 -11.24 16.14 -13.17
CA VAL A 482 -12.24 16.63 -14.16
C VAL A 482 -11.64 16.87 -15.54
N TYR A 483 -10.48 17.47 -15.65
CA TYR A 483 -9.80 17.78 -16.90
C TYR A 483 -8.53 16.95 -17.11
N TYR A 484 -8.45 15.79 -16.48
CA TYR A 484 -7.31 14.88 -16.63
C TYR A 484 -7.10 14.50 -18.09
N ARG A 485 -5.90 14.82 -18.63
CA ARG A 485 -5.49 14.57 -20.03
C ARG A 485 -6.36 15.24 -21.11
N VAL A 486 -7.21 16.18 -20.74
CA VAL A 486 -7.98 16.97 -21.72
C VAL A 486 -7.02 17.89 -22.50
N LYS A 487 -6.95 17.74 -23.82
CA LYS A 487 -6.05 18.54 -24.69
C LYS A 487 -6.64 19.88 -25.06
N ALA A 488 -7.06 20.66 -24.08
CA ALA A 488 -7.65 21.96 -24.32
C ALA A 488 -6.62 23.00 -24.81
N SER A 489 -7.10 23.96 -25.59
CA SER A 489 -6.28 25.02 -26.15
C SER A 489 -6.16 26.27 -25.26
N SER A 490 -7.05 26.44 -24.30
CA SER A 490 -7.03 27.54 -23.33
C SER A 490 -7.88 27.21 -22.10
N LEU A 491 -7.70 27.99 -21.03
CA LEU A 491 -8.45 27.89 -19.79
C LEU A 491 -8.94 29.26 -19.31
N THR A 492 -10.25 29.33 -19.00
CA THR A 492 -10.84 30.47 -18.29
C THR A 492 -11.54 29.95 -17.03
N LEU A 493 -11.11 30.45 -15.88
CA LEU A 493 -11.66 30.12 -14.56
C LEU A 493 -12.61 31.22 -14.09
N PRO A 494 -13.77 30.91 -13.50
CA PRO A 494 -14.75 31.89 -13.06
C PRO A 494 -14.29 32.60 -11.77
N SER A 495 -14.78 33.82 -11.59
CA SER A 495 -14.51 34.62 -10.38
C SER A 495 -15.09 33.97 -9.10
N THR A 496 -16.10 33.12 -9.26
CA THR A 496 -16.79 32.42 -8.17
C THR A 496 -16.05 31.18 -7.65
N LEU A 497 -14.97 30.75 -8.33
CA LEU A 497 -14.23 29.52 -8.01
C LEU A 497 -13.56 29.62 -6.65
N LYS A 498 -13.79 28.63 -5.78
CA LYS A 498 -13.25 28.53 -4.41
C LYS A 498 -12.22 27.40 -4.24
N ALA A 499 -12.38 26.30 -5.01
CA ALA A 499 -11.51 25.13 -4.89
C ALA A 499 -11.19 24.52 -6.27
N ILE A 500 -9.92 24.17 -6.42
CA ILE A 500 -9.40 23.29 -7.48
C ILE A 500 -8.93 22.03 -6.77
N GLU A 501 -9.62 20.90 -6.99
CA GLU A 501 -9.33 19.68 -6.26
C GLU A 501 -8.12 18.91 -6.84
N ASN A 502 -7.76 17.80 -6.18
CA ASN A 502 -6.60 17.00 -6.53
C ASN A 502 -6.65 16.55 -8.00
N GLN A 503 -5.52 16.68 -8.70
CA GLN A 503 -5.34 16.24 -10.09
C GLN A 503 -6.34 16.84 -11.10
N ALA A 504 -7.05 17.92 -10.76
CA ALA A 504 -8.13 18.48 -11.58
C ALA A 504 -7.72 18.77 -13.04
N PHE A 505 -6.49 19.21 -13.29
CA PHE A 505 -5.90 19.50 -14.60
C PHE A 505 -4.63 18.68 -14.87
N ALA A 506 -4.43 17.54 -14.20
CA ALA A 506 -3.22 16.76 -14.40
C ALA A 506 -3.11 16.28 -15.86
N SER A 507 -1.91 16.45 -16.44
CA SER A 507 -1.59 16.17 -17.86
C SER A 507 -2.51 16.88 -18.87
N ALA A 508 -3.17 17.96 -18.46
CA ALA A 508 -4.07 18.74 -19.32
C ALA A 508 -3.31 19.62 -20.30
N PHE A 509 -4.05 20.13 -21.28
CA PHE A 509 -3.72 21.09 -22.33
C PHE A 509 -2.83 20.54 -23.45
N ASP A 510 -3.05 21.10 -24.63
CA ASP A 510 -2.23 20.82 -25.80
C ASP A 510 -0.87 21.53 -25.69
N SER A 511 0.22 20.79 -25.92
CA SER A 511 1.58 21.31 -25.80
C SER A 511 1.89 22.47 -26.75
N SER A 512 1.19 22.58 -27.88
CA SER A 512 1.34 23.67 -28.85
C SER A 512 0.67 24.98 -28.42
N SER A 513 -0.29 24.91 -27.46
CA SER A 513 -1.17 26.04 -27.10
C SER A 513 -0.55 27.03 -26.13
N LYS A 514 0.54 26.66 -25.42
CA LYS A 514 1.23 27.50 -24.42
C LYS A 514 0.30 28.21 -23.45
N VAL A 515 -0.58 27.41 -22.81
CA VAL A 515 -1.63 27.93 -21.93
C VAL A 515 -1.04 28.63 -20.72
N LYS A 516 -1.56 29.82 -20.40
CA LYS A 516 -1.29 30.53 -19.14
C LYS A 516 -2.51 30.44 -18.24
N VAL A 517 -2.29 30.21 -16.95
CA VAL A 517 -3.35 30.07 -15.97
C VAL A 517 -3.40 31.24 -15.02
N THR A 518 -4.58 31.85 -14.84
CA THR A 518 -4.82 32.84 -13.79
C THR A 518 -5.72 32.22 -12.72
N ILE A 519 -5.21 32.11 -11.51
CA ILE A 519 -5.96 31.57 -10.36
C ILE A 519 -6.79 32.73 -9.76
N PRO A 520 -8.14 32.58 -9.71
CA PRO A 520 -9.02 33.62 -9.18
C PRO A 520 -8.81 33.88 -7.67
N SER A 521 -9.21 35.08 -7.22
CA SER A 521 -9.02 35.51 -5.83
C SER A 521 -9.85 34.78 -4.78
N ASN A 522 -10.91 34.08 -5.19
CA ASN A 522 -11.73 33.30 -4.27
C ASN A 522 -11.18 31.87 -4.06
N VAL A 523 -10.19 31.43 -4.84
CA VAL A 523 -9.55 30.13 -4.65
C VAL A 523 -8.66 30.19 -3.42
N SER A 524 -9.02 29.44 -2.37
CA SER A 524 -8.23 29.38 -1.14
C SER A 524 -7.23 28.23 -1.15
N LYS A 525 -7.51 27.16 -1.89
CA LYS A 525 -6.69 25.95 -1.96
C LYS A 525 -6.56 25.45 -3.39
N ILE A 526 -5.33 25.08 -3.77
CA ILE A 526 -5.01 24.32 -4.96
C ILE A 526 -4.64 22.91 -4.51
N GLY A 527 -5.37 21.90 -4.98
CA GLY A 527 -5.23 20.50 -4.56
C GLY A 527 -3.90 19.86 -4.95
N ALA A 528 -3.58 18.73 -4.36
CA ALA A 528 -2.39 17.96 -4.69
C ALA A 528 -2.40 17.54 -6.16
N SER A 529 -1.23 17.66 -6.83
CA SER A 529 -1.03 17.33 -8.25
C SER A 529 -2.02 18.03 -9.20
N ALA A 530 -2.66 19.15 -8.78
CA ALA A 530 -3.76 19.79 -9.53
C ALA A 530 -3.41 20.11 -11.00
N PHE A 531 -2.15 20.49 -11.27
CA PHE A 531 -1.61 20.75 -12.61
C PHE A 531 -0.39 19.86 -12.94
N TYR A 532 -0.30 18.69 -12.31
CA TYR A 532 0.79 17.72 -12.50
C TYR A 532 0.96 17.38 -13.99
N PHE A 533 2.18 17.54 -14.55
CA PHE A 533 2.46 17.35 -15.98
C PHE A 533 1.55 18.16 -16.93
N ALA A 534 0.86 19.19 -16.46
CA ALA A 534 0.04 20.02 -17.32
C ALA A 534 0.89 20.92 -18.24
N ASN A 535 0.49 21.05 -19.52
CA ASN A 535 1.21 21.88 -20.51
C ASN A 535 0.90 23.38 -20.32
N ILE A 536 1.26 23.94 -19.16
CA ILE A 536 1.11 25.38 -18.87
C ILE A 536 2.47 26.10 -18.92
N TYR A 537 2.45 27.35 -19.38
CA TYR A 537 3.62 28.20 -19.63
C TYR A 537 3.56 29.52 -18.85
N GLY A 538 2.99 29.47 -17.69
CA GLY A 538 2.91 30.56 -16.74
C GLY A 538 1.69 30.46 -15.85
N VAL A 539 1.84 30.92 -14.62
CA VAL A 539 0.76 30.99 -13.64
C VAL A 539 0.76 32.39 -12.99
N THR A 540 -0.44 32.93 -12.81
CA THR A 540 -0.67 34.13 -12.04
C THR A 540 -1.56 33.80 -10.87
N PHE A 541 -1.11 34.06 -9.66
CA PHE A 541 -1.89 33.89 -8.44
C PHE A 541 -2.48 35.24 -8.04
N ASN A 542 -3.81 35.34 -7.95
CA ASN A 542 -4.43 36.46 -7.30
C ASN A 542 -4.43 36.25 -5.77
N GLU A 543 -4.62 37.33 -5.00
CA GLU A 543 -4.75 37.23 -3.54
C GLU A 543 -5.96 36.37 -3.17
N GLY A 544 -5.82 35.54 -2.11
CA GLY A 544 -6.82 34.61 -1.65
C GLY A 544 -6.30 33.18 -1.49
N VAL A 545 -5.33 32.76 -2.33
CA VAL A 545 -4.71 31.43 -2.23
C VAL A 545 -3.93 31.33 -0.93
N GLN A 546 -4.30 30.36 -0.08
CA GLN A 546 -3.66 30.11 1.22
C GLN A 546 -2.78 28.87 1.21
N GLU A 547 -3.10 27.88 0.36
CA GLU A 547 -2.38 26.61 0.28
C GLU A 547 -2.21 26.17 -1.17
N ILE A 548 -0.97 25.78 -1.52
CA ILE A 548 -0.62 25.07 -2.75
C ILE A 548 -0.23 23.65 -2.31
N GLY A 549 -0.98 22.65 -2.75
CA GLY A 549 -0.81 21.25 -2.35
C GLY A 549 0.44 20.59 -2.91
N ASP A 550 0.69 19.37 -2.46
CA ASP A 550 1.83 18.55 -2.90
C ASP A 550 1.78 18.34 -4.42
N GLU A 551 2.95 18.46 -5.09
CA GLU A 551 3.10 18.22 -6.53
C GLU A 551 2.16 19.08 -7.41
N ALA A 552 1.56 20.15 -6.87
CA ALA A 552 0.47 20.87 -7.54
C ALA A 552 0.83 21.35 -8.94
N PHE A 553 2.08 21.74 -9.21
CA PHE A 553 2.61 22.14 -10.51
C PHE A 553 3.81 21.30 -10.96
N GLU A 554 4.02 20.14 -10.35
CA GLU A 554 5.16 19.27 -10.69
C GLU A 554 5.21 18.97 -12.19
N SER A 555 6.40 19.11 -12.78
CA SER A 555 6.67 18.79 -14.19
C SER A 555 5.75 19.53 -15.19
N THR A 556 5.26 20.68 -14.83
CA THR A 556 4.71 21.65 -15.81
C THR A 556 5.84 22.17 -16.70
N ASN A 557 5.50 22.87 -17.76
CA ASN A 557 6.51 23.43 -18.66
C ASN A 557 7.19 24.68 -18.03
N ASP A 558 7.58 25.63 -18.82
CA ASP A 558 8.38 26.81 -18.43
C ASP A 558 7.49 27.86 -17.73
N LEU A 559 7.31 27.77 -16.40
CA LEU A 559 6.50 28.71 -15.62
C LEU A 559 7.17 30.10 -15.54
N GLY A 560 8.50 30.17 -15.73
CA GLY A 560 9.25 31.41 -15.68
C GLY A 560 9.37 32.01 -14.27
N ASN A 561 9.29 33.34 -14.17
CA ASN A 561 9.30 34.00 -12.87
C ASN A 561 7.91 34.01 -12.26
N ILE A 562 7.79 33.54 -11.02
CA ILE A 562 6.52 33.48 -10.28
C ILE A 562 6.53 34.42 -9.08
N THR A 563 5.37 35.06 -8.85
CA THR A 563 5.13 35.88 -7.65
C THR A 563 4.00 35.20 -6.87
N LEU A 564 4.29 34.83 -5.64
CA LEU A 564 3.34 34.19 -4.74
C LEU A 564 2.49 35.26 -4.05
N PRO A 565 1.18 35.04 -3.81
CA PRO A 565 0.33 36.05 -3.18
C PRO A 565 0.64 36.17 -1.68
N ALA A 566 0.38 37.35 -1.10
CA ALA A 566 0.61 37.61 0.31
C ALA A 566 -0.32 36.76 1.24
N SER A 567 -1.44 36.28 0.70
CA SER A 567 -2.36 35.37 1.40
C SER A 567 -1.82 33.95 1.57
N LEU A 568 -0.75 33.54 0.82
CA LEU A 568 -0.24 32.18 0.83
C LEU A 568 0.49 31.87 2.14
N LYS A 569 0.11 30.75 2.75
CA LYS A 569 0.68 30.26 4.03
C LYS A 569 1.53 29.02 3.87
N LYS A 570 1.16 28.13 2.94
CA LYS A 570 1.81 26.82 2.78
C LYS A 570 2.06 26.50 1.32
N ILE A 571 3.26 25.94 1.06
CA ILE A 571 3.66 25.29 -0.20
C ILE A 571 4.01 23.85 0.12
N GLY A 572 3.30 22.89 -0.49
CA GLY A 572 3.46 21.46 -0.27
C GLY A 572 4.72 20.87 -0.90
N THR A 573 4.94 19.61 -0.59
CA THR A 573 6.06 18.79 -1.07
C THR A 573 6.08 18.78 -2.60
N LYS A 574 7.25 19.09 -3.22
CA LYS A 574 7.43 19.12 -4.69
C LYS A 574 6.44 20.00 -5.46
N ALA A 575 5.77 20.95 -4.81
CA ALA A 575 4.70 21.74 -5.44
C ALA A 575 5.11 22.39 -6.77
N PHE A 576 6.38 22.82 -6.92
CA PHE A 576 6.97 23.38 -8.13
C PHE A 576 8.19 22.59 -8.60
N PHE A 577 8.17 21.29 -8.42
CA PHE A 577 9.27 20.42 -8.85
C PHE A 577 9.39 20.39 -10.39
N SER A 578 10.58 20.67 -10.92
CA SER A 578 10.89 20.58 -12.36
C SER A 578 9.93 21.36 -13.27
N CYS A 579 9.46 22.56 -12.87
CA CYS A 579 8.53 23.36 -13.65
C CYS A 579 9.14 24.58 -14.36
N GLY A 580 10.46 24.64 -14.52
CA GLY A 580 11.13 25.71 -15.26
C GLY A 580 11.03 27.10 -14.60
N VAL A 581 10.92 27.15 -13.29
CA VAL A 581 10.94 28.41 -12.52
C VAL A 581 12.31 29.07 -12.66
N THR A 582 12.31 30.33 -13.07
CA THR A 582 13.54 31.12 -13.23
C THR A 582 13.77 32.07 -12.08
N GLY A 583 12.77 32.40 -11.30
CA GLY A 583 12.83 33.19 -10.07
C GLY A 583 11.53 33.05 -9.27
N VAL A 584 11.62 33.28 -7.98
CA VAL A 584 10.47 33.28 -7.08
C VAL A 584 10.52 34.40 -6.09
N THR A 585 9.39 35.09 -5.92
CA THR A 585 9.22 36.07 -4.84
C THR A 585 8.37 35.43 -3.74
N LEU A 586 8.97 35.23 -2.57
CA LEU A 586 8.31 34.75 -1.36
C LEU A 586 7.77 35.96 -0.59
N ASN A 587 6.45 36.07 -0.47
CA ASN A 587 5.84 37.23 0.20
C ASN A 587 5.65 36.96 1.71
N GLU A 588 5.50 38.07 2.48
CA GLU A 588 5.12 37.98 3.88
C GLU A 588 3.75 37.32 4.01
N GLY A 589 3.59 36.50 5.03
CA GLY A 589 2.42 35.63 5.23
C GLY A 589 2.74 34.17 5.03
N LEU A 590 3.77 33.80 4.25
CA LEU A 590 4.20 32.42 4.03
C LEU A 590 4.84 31.87 5.31
N GLU A 591 4.31 30.74 5.80
CA GLU A 591 4.71 30.13 7.07
C GLU A 591 5.48 28.81 6.86
N GLU A 592 5.18 28.07 5.79
CA GLU A 592 5.70 26.72 5.57
C GLU A 592 6.02 26.46 4.10
N ILE A 593 7.21 25.89 3.84
CA ILE A 593 7.63 25.34 2.55
C ILE A 593 8.11 23.93 2.83
N ASP A 594 7.44 22.93 2.23
CA ASP A 594 7.75 21.51 2.44
C ASP A 594 8.93 21.05 1.56
N ASP A 595 9.30 19.76 1.73
CA ASP A 595 10.46 19.16 1.09
C ASP A 595 10.40 19.25 -0.44
N TYR A 596 11.55 19.57 -1.05
CA TYR A 596 11.74 19.60 -2.50
C TYR A 596 10.80 20.54 -3.28
N ALA A 597 10.14 21.49 -2.61
CA ALA A 597 9.08 22.31 -3.20
C ALA A 597 9.49 22.99 -4.52
N PHE A 598 10.72 23.44 -4.68
CA PHE A 598 11.28 24.03 -5.90
C PHE A 598 12.44 23.24 -6.51
N LEU A 599 12.66 21.99 -6.09
CA LEU A 599 13.70 21.13 -6.63
C LEU A 599 13.55 20.98 -8.15
N GLY A 600 14.66 20.91 -8.87
CA GLY A 600 14.64 20.63 -10.29
C GLY A 600 14.45 21.87 -11.18
N ASN A 601 14.67 23.07 -10.66
CA ASN A 601 14.62 24.34 -11.41
C ASN A 601 16.03 24.94 -11.61
N PRO A 602 16.86 24.38 -12.52
CA PRO A 602 18.27 24.78 -12.66
C PRO A 602 18.48 26.20 -13.14
N LYS A 603 17.46 26.83 -13.73
CA LYS A 603 17.52 28.23 -14.19
C LYS A 603 17.09 29.25 -13.12
N MET A 604 16.74 28.78 -11.91
CA MET A 604 16.39 29.68 -10.81
C MET A 604 17.60 30.53 -10.43
N ALA A 605 17.49 31.85 -10.58
CA ALA A 605 18.61 32.75 -10.52
C ALA A 605 18.40 33.89 -9.52
N GLY A 606 19.52 34.56 -9.16
CA GLY A 606 19.51 35.77 -8.33
C GLY A 606 19.49 35.45 -6.83
N GLU A 607 18.83 36.28 -6.07
CA GLU A 607 18.75 36.20 -4.61
C GLU A 607 17.33 35.81 -4.18
N ILE A 608 17.22 35.03 -3.13
CA ILE A 608 15.95 34.70 -2.50
C ILE A 608 15.88 35.31 -1.10
N THR A 609 14.81 36.06 -0.84
CA THR A 609 14.54 36.61 0.49
C THR A 609 13.53 35.70 1.21
N ILE A 610 13.95 35.15 2.34
CA ILE A 610 13.09 34.39 3.27
C ILE A 610 12.26 35.36 4.07
N PRO A 611 10.91 35.28 4.04
CA PRO A 611 10.06 36.25 4.73
C PRO A 611 10.11 36.10 6.26
N SER A 612 9.73 37.14 6.98
CA SER A 612 9.76 37.14 8.46
C SER A 612 8.81 36.12 9.06
N THR A 613 7.79 35.71 8.34
CA THR A 613 6.74 34.78 8.75
C THR A 613 7.10 33.33 8.56
N LEU A 614 8.13 32.97 7.77
CA LEU A 614 8.49 31.57 7.50
C LEU A 614 9.01 30.90 8.76
N LYS A 615 8.40 29.77 9.13
CA LYS A 615 8.71 28.97 10.32
C LYS A 615 9.38 27.64 9.97
N THR A 616 8.95 27.04 8.85
CA THR A 616 9.38 25.72 8.41
C THR A 616 9.90 25.77 6.98
N LEU A 617 11.09 25.20 6.76
CA LEU A 617 11.70 24.99 5.46
C LEU A 617 12.17 23.54 5.35
N GLY A 618 11.64 22.85 4.37
CA GLY A 618 11.98 21.46 4.07
C GLY A 618 13.40 21.26 3.53
N VAL A 619 13.74 20.03 3.23
CA VAL A 619 15.03 19.69 2.62
C VAL A 619 15.01 19.88 1.10
N GLY A 620 16.15 20.18 0.48
CA GLY A 620 16.31 20.24 -0.96
C GLY A 620 15.44 21.26 -1.71
N VAL A 621 14.88 22.26 -1.01
CA VAL A 621 13.88 23.19 -1.60
C VAL A 621 14.41 23.95 -2.79
N PHE A 622 15.64 24.48 -2.74
CA PHE A 622 16.21 25.37 -3.75
C PHE A 622 17.36 24.73 -4.53
N VAL A 623 17.30 23.44 -4.78
CA VAL A 623 18.36 22.69 -5.45
C VAL A 623 18.03 22.48 -6.93
N GLY A 624 19.03 22.40 -7.79
CA GLY A 624 18.88 22.07 -9.21
C GLY A 624 18.44 20.62 -9.43
N ARG A 625 18.59 20.09 -10.63
CA ARG A 625 18.06 18.76 -11.02
C ARG A 625 18.96 17.62 -10.56
N VAL A 626 18.40 16.41 -10.37
CA VAL A 626 19.05 15.15 -9.90
C VAL A 626 20.39 14.77 -10.61
N ASN A 627 20.65 15.25 -11.84
CA ASN A 627 21.92 15.06 -12.55
C ASN A 627 22.76 16.35 -12.69
N ASN A 628 22.21 17.48 -12.25
CA ASN A 628 22.88 18.77 -12.17
C ASN A 628 22.24 19.55 -11.03
N TYR A 629 22.71 19.33 -9.82
CA TYR A 629 22.17 19.92 -8.59
C TYR A 629 22.31 21.44 -8.50
N SER A 630 22.99 22.09 -9.46
CA SER A 630 23.20 23.55 -9.45
C SER A 630 21.97 24.32 -9.90
N THR A 631 21.75 25.44 -9.24
CA THR A 631 20.89 26.54 -9.66
C THR A 631 21.78 27.75 -10.06
N GLU A 632 21.18 28.81 -10.54
CA GLU A 632 21.87 30.12 -10.77
C GLU A 632 21.69 31.08 -9.57
N LEU A 633 21.39 30.52 -8.37
CA LEU A 633 21.22 31.31 -7.14
C LEU A 633 22.57 31.83 -6.62
N THR A 634 22.61 33.09 -6.24
CA THR A 634 23.81 33.80 -5.77
C THR A 634 23.81 34.08 -4.28
N ALA A 635 22.65 34.29 -3.67
CA ALA A 635 22.54 34.58 -2.24
C ALA A 635 21.13 34.26 -1.68
N PHE A 636 21.09 34.04 -0.38
CA PHE A 636 19.88 34.13 0.44
C PHE A 636 19.92 35.34 1.35
N ASN A 637 18.78 36.01 1.46
CA ASN A 637 18.52 37.05 2.45
C ASN A 637 17.43 36.57 3.40
N VAL A 638 17.42 37.00 4.64
CA VAL A 638 16.36 36.76 5.60
C VAL A 638 15.80 38.06 6.11
N ALA A 639 14.47 38.22 5.99
CA ALA A 639 13.80 39.45 6.40
C ALA A 639 13.99 39.70 7.93
N SER A 640 14.10 40.99 8.28
CA SER A 640 14.21 41.38 9.69
C SER A 640 12.97 40.88 10.47
N GLY A 641 13.21 40.34 11.65
CA GLY A 641 12.13 39.77 12.48
C GLY A 641 11.86 38.27 12.28
N ASN A 642 12.50 37.58 11.34
CA ASN A 642 12.41 36.15 11.29
C ASN A 642 13.06 35.52 12.54
N ASN A 643 12.31 34.67 13.24
CA ASN A 643 12.74 34.02 14.49
C ASN A 643 13.32 32.60 14.27
N TYR A 644 13.29 32.07 13.05
CA TYR A 644 13.63 30.66 12.73
C TYR A 644 14.88 30.55 11.87
N PHE A 645 15.14 31.55 11.01
CA PHE A 645 16.23 31.53 10.03
C PHE A 645 17.12 32.75 10.13
N SER A 646 18.35 32.60 9.66
CA SER A 646 19.33 33.66 9.49
C SER A 646 20.11 33.44 8.19
N ALA A 647 20.64 34.52 7.61
CA ALA A 647 21.58 34.44 6.50
C ALA A 647 22.88 35.14 6.90
N VAL A 648 24.01 34.49 6.64
CA VAL A 648 25.35 35.03 6.85
C VAL A 648 26.10 34.93 5.53
N ASP A 649 26.56 36.06 5.02
CA ASP A 649 27.22 36.13 3.71
C ASP A 649 26.46 35.44 2.59
N GLY A 650 25.11 35.56 2.61
CA GLY A 650 24.26 34.93 1.61
C GLY A 650 24.04 33.43 1.75
N VAL A 651 24.53 32.77 2.79
CA VAL A 651 24.30 31.36 3.10
C VAL A 651 23.17 31.25 4.12
N LEU A 652 22.24 30.32 3.92
CA LEU A 652 21.03 30.13 4.73
C LEU A 652 21.25 29.16 5.86
N PHE A 653 20.93 29.58 7.08
CA PHE A 653 21.01 28.77 8.32
C PHE A 653 19.70 28.84 9.12
N ASP A 654 19.57 27.97 10.10
CA ASP A 654 18.66 28.20 11.22
C ASP A 654 19.06 29.46 12.01
N LYS A 655 18.17 29.91 12.88
CA LYS A 655 18.36 31.17 13.63
C LYS A 655 19.66 31.20 14.44
N ASN A 656 20.03 30.07 15.02
CA ASN A 656 21.20 29.93 15.88
C ASN A 656 22.49 29.59 15.11
N GLN A 657 22.40 29.44 13.79
CA GLN A 657 23.50 29.03 12.90
C GLN A 657 24.08 27.65 13.24
N THR A 658 23.27 26.78 13.86
CA THR A 658 23.64 25.39 14.18
C THR A 658 23.39 24.42 13.03
N THR A 659 22.49 24.80 12.12
CA THR A 659 22.12 24.01 10.95
C THR A 659 22.27 24.81 9.67
N LEU A 660 23.06 24.32 8.71
CA LEU A 660 23.18 24.87 7.37
C LEU A 660 22.06 24.29 6.48
N TYR A 661 21.16 25.15 5.98
CA TYR A 661 20.03 24.78 5.14
C TYR A 661 20.34 24.82 3.65
N CYS A 662 21.04 25.84 3.17
CA CYS A 662 21.39 25.93 1.77
C CYS A 662 22.58 26.88 1.54
N TYR A 663 23.57 26.43 0.77
CA TYR A 663 24.64 27.22 0.20
C TYR A 663 24.32 27.48 -1.28
N PRO A 664 24.25 28.74 -1.76
CA PRO A 664 23.87 29.04 -3.14
C PRO A 664 24.86 28.48 -4.15
N SER A 665 24.40 27.77 -5.17
CA SER A 665 25.28 27.04 -6.11
C SER A 665 26.17 27.94 -6.95
N LYS A 666 25.76 29.20 -7.20
CA LYS A 666 26.47 30.20 -7.99
C LYS A 666 27.08 31.34 -7.16
N LYS A 667 27.10 31.18 -5.84
CA LYS A 667 27.83 32.13 -5.00
C LYS A 667 29.26 32.26 -5.51
N ALA A 668 29.79 33.51 -5.55
CA ALA A 668 31.05 33.81 -6.19
C ALA A 668 32.30 33.32 -5.42
N ASP A 669 32.12 32.84 -4.18
CA ASP A 669 33.22 32.42 -3.31
C ASP A 669 34.00 31.24 -3.88
N THR A 670 35.31 31.36 -3.87
CA THR A 670 36.22 30.22 -4.19
C THR A 670 36.68 29.46 -2.95
N ALA A 671 36.53 30.07 -1.77
CA ALA A 671 36.87 29.46 -0.47
C ALA A 671 35.79 29.79 0.56
N TYR A 672 35.46 28.84 1.39
CA TYR A 672 34.50 29.02 2.48
C TYR A 672 34.99 28.26 3.75
N VAL A 673 34.87 28.96 4.88
CA VAL A 673 35.13 28.37 6.20
C VAL A 673 33.78 28.25 6.91
N MET A 674 33.43 27.04 7.29
CA MET A 674 32.20 26.75 8.01
C MET A 674 32.19 27.47 9.36
N PRO A 675 31.11 28.18 9.72
CA PRO A 675 31.01 28.82 11.04
C PRO A 675 31.12 27.75 12.15
N SER A 676 31.82 28.09 13.25
CA SER A 676 32.11 27.17 14.35
C SER A 676 30.87 26.67 15.09
N ALA A 677 29.73 27.36 14.96
CA ALA A 677 28.46 26.96 15.57
C ALA A 677 27.72 25.87 14.80
N VAL A 678 28.10 25.56 13.54
CA VAL A 678 27.38 24.59 12.70
C VAL A 678 27.65 23.18 13.18
N VAL A 679 26.59 22.47 13.56
CA VAL A 679 26.56 21.07 14.00
C VAL A 679 26.02 20.17 12.88
N THR A 680 25.13 20.69 12.03
CA THR A 680 24.46 19.90 11.00
C THR A 680 24.49 20.59 9.65
N ILE A 681 24.88 19.88 8.60
CA ILE A 681 24.64 20.20 7.20
C ILE A 681 23.42 19.41 6.75
N LYS A 682 22.36 20.09 6.35
CA LYS A 682 21.13 19.41 5.89
C LYS A 682 21.33 18.65 4.58
N GLU A 683 20.37 17.80 4.29
CA GLU A 683 20.27 17.08 3.02
C GLU A 683 20.30 18.06 1.85
N ASN A 684 21.11 17.78 0.81
CA ASN A 684 21.33 18.61 -0.39
C ASN A 684 21.88 20.03 -0.11
N ALA A 685 22.20 20.40 1.11
CA ALA A 685 22.47 21.80 1.49
C ALA A 685 23.66 22.45 0.78
N MET A 686 24.65 21.68 0.36
CA MET A 686 25.84 22.13 -0.39
C MET A 686 26.01 21.37 -1.71
N ALA A 687 24.90 20.92 -2.31
CA ALA A 687 24.93 20.19 -3.56
C ALA A 687 25.12 21.11 -4.79
N GLY A 688 25.81 20.63 -5.83
CA GLY A 688 25.97 21.30 -7.11
C GLY A 688 26.80 22.59 -7.09
N LEU A 689 27.70 22.74 -6.13
CA LEU A 689 28.56 23.94 -6.01
C LEU A 689 29.53 24.04 -7.18
N GLN A 690 29.55 25.19 -7.88
CA GLN A 690 30.34 25.38 -9.10
C GLN A 690 31.60 26.21 -8.92
N ASN A 691 31.63 27.15 -7.97
CA ASN A 691 32.73 28.06 -7.78
C ASN A 691 33.61 27.72 -6.57
N LEU A 692 33.05 27.04 -5.59
CA LEU A 692 33.73 26.77 -4.33
C LEU A 692 34.78 25.65 -4.51
N SER A 693 36.07 26.03 -4.53
CA SER A 693 37.18 25.09 -4.71
C SER A 693 37.84 24.65 -3.38
N SER A 694 37.64 25.44 -2.31
CA SER A 694 38.16 25.17 -0.98
C SER A 694 37.08 25.30 0.07
N LEU A 695 36.86 24.23 0.86
CA LEU A 695 35.92 24.18 1.97
C LEU A 695 36.62 23.66 3.23
N THR A 696 36.51 24.42 4.31
CA THR A 696 36.97 24.00 5.64
C THR A 696 35.75 23.76 6.52
N LEU A 697 35.58 22.51 6.94
CA LEU A 697 34.57 22.12 7.93
C LEU A 697 35.07 22.44 9.34
N ASN A 698 34.18 22.81 10.24
CA ASN A 698 34.54 23.11 11.64
C ASN A 698 34.61 21.83 12.47
N ASP A 699 35.39 21.87 13.59
CA ASP A 699 35.62 20.73 14.49
C ASP A 699 34.41 20.38 15.37
N GLY A 700 33.31 21.13 15.29
CA GLY A 700 32.04 20.87 15.99
C GLY A 700 30.97 20.26 15.10
N LEU A 701 31.26 19.99 13.81
CA LEU A 701 30.28 19.40 12.88
C LEU A 701 30.06 17.92 13.25
N GLU A 702 28.81 17.53 13.47
CA GLU A 702 28.43 16.16 13.84
C GLU A 702 27.69 15.42 12.70
N ASN A 703 26.88 16.15 11.93
CA ASN A 703 25.98 15.51 10.98
C ASN A 703 26.11 16.10 9.57
N ILE A 704 26.32 15.23 8.59
CA ILE A 704 26.28 15.53 7.15
C ILE A 704 25.08 14.80 6.55
N GLY A 705 24.10 15.54 6.02
CA GLY A 705 22.87 15.00 5.45
C GLY A 705 23.07 14.20 4.16
N ALA A 706 22.03 13.50 3.74
CA ALA A 706 22.03 12.78 2.47
C ALA A 706 22.28 13.75 1.31
N GLU A 707 23.06 13.30 0.31
CA GLU A 707 23.39 14.09 -0.90
C GLU A 707 23.95 15.51 -0.64
N ALA A 708 24.42 15.79 0.60
CA ALA A 708 24.80 17.13 1.04
C ALA A 708 25.83 17.82 0.13
N PHE A 709 26.79 17.07 -0.44
CA PHE A 709 27.81 17.54 -1.37
C PHE A 709 27.69 16.93 -2.77
N SER A 710 26.53 16.41 -3.10
CA SER A 710 26.33 15.74 -4.38
C SER A 710 26.66 16.67 -5.55
N ASN A 711 27.47 16.20 -6.51
CA ASN A 711 27.94 16.98 -7.68
C ASN A 711 28.68 18.30 -7.36
N SER A 712 29.19 18.51 -6.15
CA SER A 712 30.00 19.67 -5.77
C SER A 712 31.47 19.47 -6.18
N ILE A 713 31.67 19.20 -7.48
CA ILE A 713 32.96 18.77 -8.06
C ILE A 713 34.02 19.88 -8.14
N ALA A 714 33.67 21.11 -7.86
CA ALA A 714 34.63 22.22 -7.74
C ALA A 714 35.52 22.06 -6.50
N ILE A 715 35.01 21.50 -5.40
CA ILE A 715 35.78 21.22 -4.18
C ILE A 715 36.81 20.13 -4.49
N ARG A 716 38.10 20.42 -4.26
CA ARG A 716 39.21 19.51 -4.62
C ARG A 716 39.58 18.58 -3.49
N ASN A 717 39.67 19.13 -2.29
CA ASN A 717 40.09 18.40 -1.10
C ASN A 717 39.10 18.75 0.02
N LEU A 718 38.57 17.75 0.68
CA LEU A 718 37.73 17.92 1.86
C LEU A 718 38.24 17.08 3.00
N ASN A 719 38.41 17.73 4.15
CA ASN A 719 38.73 17.03 5.40
C ASN A 719 37.46 16.92 6.24
N ILE A 720 37.11 15.69 6.61
CA ILE A 720 35.99 15.38 7.50
C ILE A 720 36.55 15.24 8.91
N PRO A 721 36.19 16.14 9.85
CA PRO A 721 36.73 16.14 11.21
C PRO A 721 36.20 14.94 12.03
N SER A 722 36.94 14.61 13.10
CA SER A 722 36.58 13.51 14.00
C SER A 722 35.29 13.70 14.82
N SER A 723 34.76 14.92 14.81
CA SER A 723 33.45 15.21 15.42
C SER A 723 32.26 14.66 14.63
N VAL A 724 32.42 14.36 13.32
CA VAL A 724 31.33 13.86 12.48
C VAL A 724 30.99 12.43 12.87
N VAL A 725 29.74 12.22 13.29
CA VAL A 725 29.20 10.91 13.71
C VAL A 725 28.20 10.32 12.74
N THR A 726 27.64 11.13 11.81
CA THR A 726 26.74 10.65 10.77
C THR A 726 27.04 11.26 9.42
N ILE A 727 27.02 10.43 8.36
CA ILE A 727 27.05 10.87 6.97
C ILE A 727 25.93 10.15 6.23
N GLY A 728 25.02 10.93 5.63
CA GLY A 728 23.84 10.42 4.97
C GLY A 728 24.13 9.74 3.63
N TYR A 729 23.10 9.07 3.10
CA TYR A 729 23.12 8.36 1.83
C TYR A 729 23.62 9.26 0.69
N ARG A 730 24.58 8.77 -0.14
CA ARG A 730 25.12 9.48 -1.31
C ARG A 730 25.66 10.89 -1.02
N ALA A 731 26.12 11.18 0.17
CA ALA A 731 26.57 12.51 0.54
C ALA A 731 27.56 13.15 -0.45
N PHE A 732 28.39 12.35 -1.13
CA PHE A 732 29.39 12.76 -2.12
C PHE A 732 29.13 12.19 -3.53
N SER A 733 27.90 11.89 -3.86
CA SER A 733 27.53 11.35 -5.18
C SER A 733 28.05 12.26 -6.31
N GLY A 734 28.56 11.66 -7.40
CA GLY A 734 29.11 12.38 -8.54
C GLY A 734 30.54 12.88 -8.38
N TRP A 735 31.18 12.72 -7.21
CA TRP A 735 32.61 13.04 -7.05
C TRP A 735 33.47 12.02 -7.79
N THR A 736 34.59 12.50 -8.35
CA THR A 736 35.47 11.75 -9.25
C THR A 736 36.85 11.57 -8.63
N LYS A 737 37.76 10.86 -9.28
CA LYS A 737 39.18 10.72 -8.87
C LYS A 737 39.94 12.05 -8.81
N ALA A 738 39.37 13.15 -9.27
CA ALA A 738 39.96 14.49 -9.17
C ALA A 738 39.74 15.13 -7.79
N GLN A 739 38.90 14.53 -6.95
CA GLN A 739 38.60 14.96 -5.58
C GLN A 739 39.21 14.00 -4.56
N THR A 740 39.60 14.55 -3.41
CA THR A 740 40.05 13.74 -2.25
C THR A 740 39.19 14.03 -1.04
N ILE A 741 38.86 12.97 -0.29
CA ILE A 741 38.19 13.04 1.01
C ILE A 741 39.12 12.44 2.05
N SER A 742 39.58 13.27 2.99
CA SER A 742 40.35 12.81 4.13
C SER A 742 39.41 12.72 5.34
N VAL A 743 39.22 11.52 5.86
CA VAL A 743 38.38 11.27 7.04
C VAL A 743 39.26 11.13 8.25
N SER A 744 39.04 11.91 9.31
CA SER A 744 39.86 11.84 10.54
C SER A 744 39.64 10.57 11.37
N HIS A 745 38.58 9.83 11.10
CA HIS A 745 38.30 8.51 11.72
C HIS A 745 39.10 7.40 11.04
N THR A 746 39.38 6.34 11.79
CA THR A 746 39.92 5.10 11.25
C THR A 746 38.92 4.43 10.30
N LYS A 747 39.38 3.52 9.45
CA LYS A 747 38.52 2.81 8.50
C LYS A 747 37.45 1.98 9.20
N ASP A 748 37.75 1.40 10.36
CA ASP A 748 36.83 0.57 11.13
C ASP A 748 35.72 1.45 11.78
N GLU A 749 36.08 2.62 12.30
CA GLU A 749 35.12 3.60 12.82
C GLU A 749 34.20 4.10 11.73
N VAL A 750 34.70 4.41 10.54
CA VAL A 750 33.88 4.82 9.38
C VAL A 750 32.87 3.74 9.02
N ALA A 751 33.31 2.46 8.99
CA ALA A 751 32.41 1.35 8.68
C ALA A 751 31.31 1.18 9.74
N MET A 752 31.63 1.46 11.01
CA MET A 752 30.68 1.37 12.13
C MET A 752 29.70 2.57 12.16
N LEU A 753 30.20 3.80 11.94
CA LEU A 753 29.44 5.03 12.10
C LEU A 753 28.61 5.38 10.84
N PHE A 754 29.22 5.24 9.65
CA PHE A 754 28.63 5.75 8.40
C PHE A 754 28.07 4.64 7.50
N GLY A 755 28.43 3.38 7.76
CA GLY A 755 28.11 2.26 6.86
C GLY A 755 28.83 2.38 5.51
N SER A 756 28.19 1.92 4.42
CA SER A 756 28.77 1.96 3.07
C SER A 756 28.07 2.97 2.13
N ASP A 757 26.90 3.44 2.49
CA ASP A 757 25.98 4.13 1.57
C ASP A 757 26.29 5.60 1.34
N TRP A 758 27.08 6.21 2.24
CA TRP A 758 27.51 7.60 2.12
C TRP A 758 28.38 7.88 0.90
N ILE A 759 29.12 6.87 0.38
CA ILE A 759 29.96 6.94 -0.83
C ILE A 759 29.32 6.33 -2.07
N ASN A 760 28.06 5.95 -2.02
CA ASN A 760 27.37 5.43 -3.19
C ASN A 760 27.44 6.44 -4.35
N ASN A 761 27.85 5.97 -5.54
CA ASN A 761 28.11 6.79 -6.73
C ASN A 761 29.22 7.84 -6.55
N CYS A 762 30.17 7.62 -5.64
CA CYS A 762 31.38 8.46 -5.40
C CYS A 762 32.62 7.72 -5.86
N ASN A 763 33.48 8.38 -6.66
CA ASN A 763 34.75 7.85 -7.14
C ASN A 763 35.95 8.67 -6.61
N ALA A 764 35.75 9.52 -5.60
CA ALA A 764 36.82 10.30 -4.98
C ALA A 764 37.89 9.40 -4.34
N VAL A 765 39.10 9.92 -4.20
CA VAL A 765 40.15 9.26 -3.43
C VAL A 765 39.88 9.47 -1.94
N ILE A 766 39.73 8.38 -1.19
CA ILE A 766 39.43 8.45 0.26
C ILE A 766 40.64 8.00 1.06
N SER A 767 41.01 8.79 2.06
CA SER A 767 42.01 8.46 3.06
C SER A 767 41.37 8.49 4.47
N TYR A 768 41.88 7.63 5.36
CA TYR A 768 41.39 7.49 6.73
C TYR A 768 42.46 7.89 7.71
N GLY A 769 42.07 8.28 8.93
CA GLY A 769 42.98 8.48 10.05
C GLY A 769 43.68 7.19 10.45
N GLU A 770 44.84 7.33 11.16
CA GLU A 770 45.63 6.20 11.68
C GLU A 770 44.96 5.51 12.85
#